data_e3ebb11d5e01172cc7a96f55cc75e372
#
_entry.id   e3ebb11d5e01172cc7a96f55cc75e372
#
_cell.length_a   1.000
_cell.length_b   1.000
_cell.length_c   1.000
_cell.angle_alpha   90.00
_cell.angle_beta   90.00
_cell.angle_gamma   90.00
#
_symmetry.space_group_name_H-M   'P 1'
#
loop_
_entity.id
_entity.type
_entity.pdbx_description
1 polymer ?
#
loop_
_entity_poly.entity_id
_entity_poly.type
_entity_poly.pdbx_seq_one_letter_code
_entity_poly.pdbx_strand_id
1 'polypeptide(L)'
;MLNIVNKLFGSASKRQIKTYSKTIESINSFEEKLINLSNQELQDKTEYFKNLIKGGSSLDDLLIEVFAVVREASKRTISLRHFDVQLIGGIVLHQGMIAEMKTGEGKTLAATLAAYLNSLSGDPVHIVTVNDYLADRDSHWMGEIYKFLGLTVGCVTSKTEEVDKVKQYNCDIIYATNNEIGFDYLRDNLKNSYESLCFKKEGFAIVDEVDSILIDEARTPLVISGQSDNSVDIYPKINSIVKFLKDEDFEINEESKSVLLSSNGMEVTERLLLKNNLIKGGTLQDLDNMGLNHNIIQGLRAHHLFIRDKDYIIKDKSVVIIDDLSGRPMEGRRYGDGLHQAIEAKEGLVIQRENQTIASVTYQNFFRTYKKLSGMTGTATTEAAEFEGIYNLQVVEIPPNLPVNRNDREDQIYMTKKEKYDAVLQLVLERHQIKQPILIGTTSVDNSEILSKLLLKNNIKHNVLNAKVHDQEAETILQAGMPGNVTISTNMAGRGTDIKLGGDDNLSAKNKEISIKAGGLLVIGTERHESRRIDNQLRGRSGRQGDIGESVFFLSLEDDLMRIFGSKTLENVLSKLGVKEGEVITHSLITKALERAQQKVESHNYDIRKQILKFDDILNDQRKIIYKNRKEILATNDQSYIVQDIITDFVSDIILECIPPKKYSHEWNAPLLQKKVKDTFFINLPIENWFNEDGVDEEEIKKRILDQVNQKYEEKRNKYSKELLSFAEKRVMLFQIDKNWREHLAAMDTLRSSVNLRAMGGKDPFYEYKKESFDYFNQMLSEQDEKVLKTLFNLELIASNEDRTVVKKIDPKNIVTKKIGRNEPCPCGSGKKYKTCHGN
;
A
#
# COMPACT_ATOMS: atom_id res chain seq x y z
N MET A 1 -4.10 -28.14 26.91
CA MET A 1 -4.51 -27.22 28.01
C MET A 1 -5.39 -26.08 27.56
N LEU A 2 -5.04 -25.30 26.55
CA LEU A 2 -5.87 -24.18 26.02
C LEU A 2 -7.30 -24.59 25.65
N ASN A 3 -7.52 -25.74 25.01
CA ASN A 3 -8.86 -26.22 24.64
C ASN A 3 -9.76 -26.57 25.83
N ILE A 4 -9.18 -26.95 26.95
CA ILE A 4 -9.94 -27.25 28.19
C ILE A 4 -10.30 -25.97 28.93
N VAL A 5 -9.39 -25.00 28.95
CA VAL A 5 -9.61 -23.65 29.51
C VAL A 5 -10.69 -22.90 28.72
N ASN A 6 -10.64 -22.96 27.39
CA ASN A 6 -11.64 -22.35 26.53
C ASN A 6 -13.04 -23.00 26.64
N LYS A 7 -13.10 -24.32 26.91
CA LYS A 7 -14.39 -25.00 27.19
C LYS A 7 -14.98 -24.63 28.55
N LEU A 8 -14.16 -24.34 29.56
CA LEU A 8 -14.61 -24.00 30.91
C LEU A 8 -14.91 -22.49 31.09
N PHE A 9 -14.13 -21.63 30.48
CA PHE A 9 -14.19 -20.17 30.70
C PHE A 9 -14.64 -19.36 29.49
N GLY A 10 -14.95 -19.99 28.35
CA GLY A 10 -15.24 -19.33 27.08
C GLY A 10 -13.98 -18.74 26.43
N SER A 11 -14.10 -18.36 25.13
CA SER A 11 -13.02 -17.66 24.43
C SER A 11 -12.78 -16.25 25.02
N ALA A 12 -11.58 -15.67 24.83
CA ALA A 12 -11.28 -14.31 25.27
C ALA A 12 -12.34 -13.32 24.77
N SER A 13 -12.74 -13.43 23.50
CA SER A 13 -13.83 -12.62 22.91
C SER A 13 -15.16 -12.77 23.64
N LYS A 14 -15.57 -13.98 24.02
CA LYS A 14 -16.83 -14.18 24.78
C LYS A 14 -16.83 -13.51 26.13
N ARG A 15 -15.68 -13.52 26.82
CA ARG A 15 -15.53 -12.82 28.10
C ARG A 15 -15.62 -11.32 27.94
N GLN A 16 -14.97 -10.79 26.93
CA GLN A 16 -14.98 -9.35 26.60
C GLN A 16 -16.39 -8.88 26.23
N ILE A 17 -17.10 -9.61 25.36
CA ILE A 17 -18.49 -9.32 25.00
C ILE A 17 -19.41 -9.28 26.23
N LYS A 18 -19.19 -10.19 27.19
CA LYS A 18 -19.97 -10.18 28.42
C LYS A 18 -19.76 -8.90 29.26
N THR A 19 -18.62 -8.25 29.17
CA THR A 19 -18.39 -6.95 29.82
C THR A 19 -19.21 -5.83 29.22
N TYR A 20 -19.51 -5.90 27.90
CA TYR A 20 -20.29 -4.89 27.20
C TYR A 20 -21.80 -4.98 27.44
N SER A 21 -22.34 -6.08 28.00
CA SER A 21 -23.78 -6.28 28.19
C SER A 21 -24.42 -5.17 29.01
N LYS A 22 -23.76 -4.73 30.08
CA LYS A 22 -24.25 -3.59 30.90
C LYS A 22 -24.29 -2.27 30.15
N THR A 23 -23.27 -2.01 29.33
CA THR A 23 -23.21 -0.81 28.47
C THR A 23 -24.36 -0.83 27.45
N ILE A 24 -24.65 -2.00 26.85
CA ILE A 24 -25.75 -2.15 25.92
C ILE A 24 -27.10 -1.94 26.59
N GLU A 25 -27.32 -2.52 27.78
CA GLU A 25 -28.54 -2.29 28.59
C GLU A 25 -28.73 -0.80 28.89
N SER A 26 -27.64 -0.10 29.24
CA SER A 26 -27.67 1.35 29.44
C SER A 26 -28.02 2.12 28.17
N ILE A 27 -27.44 1.77 27.01
CA ILE A 27 -27.76 2.39 25.71
C ILE A 27 -29.25 2.14 25.38
N ASN A 28 -29.75 0.93 25.60
CA ASN A 28 -31.15 0.58 25.34
C ASN A 28 -32.09 1.39 26.24
N SER A 29 -31.73 1.69 27.50
CA SER A 29 -32.55 2.51 28.42
C SER A 29 -32.68 3.97 27.99
N PHE A 30 -31.71 4.50 27.20
CA PHE A 30 -31.78 5.86 26.66
C PHE A 30 -32.78 5.98 25.49
N GLU A 31 -33.11 4.89 24.80
CA GLU A 31 -33.95 4.93 23.60
C GLU A 31 -35.32 5.57 23.86
N GLU A 32 -35.98 5.22 24.97
CA GLU A 32 -37.30 5.77 25.35
C GLU A 32 -37.29 7.29 25.56
N LYS A 33 -36.15 7.82 26.04
CA LYS A 33 -35.99 9.26 26.24
C LYS A 33 -35.78 10.02 24.92
N LEU A 34 -35.02 9.41 23.98
CA LEU A 34 -34.66 10.02 22.73
C LEU A 34 -35.79 10.01 21.68
N ILE A 35 -36.68 9.03 21.72
CA ILE A 35 -37.83 8.93 20.83
C ILE A 35 -38.73 10.18 20.93
N ASN A 36 -38.82 10.77 22.11
CA ASN A 36 -39.66 11.94 22.38
C ASN A 36 -39.02 13.27 21.98
N LEU A 37 -37.74 13.31 21.63
CA LEU A 37 -37.03 14.50 21.18
C LEU A 37 -37.45 14.89 19.76
N SER A 38 -37.57 16.18 19.51
CA SER A 38 -37.70 16.71 18.16
C SER A 38 -36.39 16.49 17.37
N ASN A 39 -36.45 16.62 16.05
CA ASN A 39 -35.25 16.53 15.20
C ASN A 39 -34.20 17.56 15.56
N GLN A 40 -34.63 18.79 15.90
CA GLN A 40 -33.74 19.88 16.28
C GLN A 40 -33.03 19.57 17.61
N GLU A 41 -33.77 19.13 18.62
CA GLU A 41 -33.18 18.74 19.90
C GLU A 41 -32.19 17.61 19.78
N LEU A 42 -32.39 16.69 18.83
CA LEU A 42 -31.45 15.57 18.55
C LEU A 42 -30.19 16.09 17.85
N GLN A 43 -30.34 17.05 16.94
CA GLN A 43 -29.21 17.69 16.25
C GLN A 43 -28.35 18.52 17.21
N ASP A 44 -29.01 19.26 18.12
CA ASP A 44 -28.34 20.12 19.13
C ASP A 44 -27.45 19.28 20.09
N LYS A 45 -27.69 17.97 20.19
CA LYS A 45 -26.85 17.07 20.99
C LYS A 45 -25.39 17.04 20.51
N THR A 46 -25.13 17.24 19.23
CA THR A 46 -23.76 17.27 18.71
C THR A 46 -22.94 18.40 19.32
N GLU A 47 -23.52 19.62 19.36
CA GLU A 47 -22.84 20.77 19.98
C GLU A 47 -22.72 20.59 21.50
N TYR A 48 -23.74 20.04 22.13
CA TYR A 48 -23.70 19.67 23.54
C TYR A 48 -22.51 18.73 23.86
N PHE A 49 -22.31 17.65 23.08
CA PHE A 49 -21.21 16.72 23.27
C PHE A 49 -19.85 17.38 23.02
N LYS A 50 -19.72 18.17 21.94
CA LYS A 50 -18.49 18.92 21.65
C LYS A 50 -18.11 19.84 22.81
N ASN A 51 -19.09 20.47 23.46
CA ASN A 51 -18.86 21.36 24.61
C ASN A 51 -18.43 20.56 25.85
N LEU A 52 -18.99 19.36 26.11
CA LEU A 52 -18.56 18.50 27.20
C LEU A 52 -17.11 18.04 27.03
N ILE A 53 -16.71 17.71 25.79
CA ILE A 53 -15.32 17.33 25.49
C ILE A 53 -14.38 18.51 25.71
N LYS A 54 -14.76 19.74 25.29
CA LYS A 54 -14.00 20.97 25.58
C LYS A 54 -13.90 21.22 27.08
N GLY A 55 -14.92 20.80 27.84
CA GLY A 55 -14.93 20.86 29.30
C GLY A 55 -14.12 19.76 30.01
N GLY A 56 -13.49 18.85 29.26
CA GLY A 56 -12.61 17.80 29.80
C GLY A 56 -13.25 16.43 29.96
N SER A 57 -14.49 16.19 29.50
CA SER A 57 -15.08 14.84 29.47
C SER A 57 -14.37 13.97 28.43
N SER A 58 -14.16 12.68 28.76
CA SER A 58 -13.60 11.73 27.81
C SER A 58 -14.65 11.22 26.81
N LEU A 59 -14.20 10.70 25.66
CA LEU A 59 -15.10 10.05 24.70
C LEU A 59 -15.81 8.82 25.30
N ASP A 60 -15.13 8.10 26.18
CA ASP A 60 -15.68 6.91 26.86
C ASP A 60 -16.85 7.27 27.79
N ASP A 61 -16.79 8.43 28.46
CA ASP A 61 -17.89 8.92 29.33
C ASP A 61 -19.15 9.22 28.53
N LEU A 62 -19.01 9.63 27.28
CA LEU A 62 -20.11 10.01 26.40
C LEU A 62 -20.67 8.85 25.56
N LEU A 63 -19.95 7.71 25.51
CA LEU A 63 -20.24 6.61 24.61
C LEU A 63 -21.70 6.13 24.67
N ILE A 64 -22.26 5.98 25.87
CA ILE A 64 -23.62 5.46 26.06
C ILE A 64 -24.65 6.38 25.42
N GLU A 65 -24.63 7.66 25.76
CA GLU A 65 -25.60 8.62 25.25
C GLU A 65 -25.40 8.88 23.76
N VAL A 66 -24.15 8.97 23.31
CA VAL A 66 -23.80 9.18 21.90
C VAL A 66 -24.29 8.01 21.03
N PHE A 67 -24.08 6.78 21.45
CA PHE A 67 -24.55 5.60 20.69
C PHE A 67 -26.07 5.53 20.61
N ALA A 68 -26.76 5.92 21.68
CA ALA A 68 -28.22 6.01 21.67
C ALA A 68 -28.71 7.10 20.69
N VAL A 69 -28.06 8.28 20.66
CA VAL A 69 -28.37 9.36 19.72
C VAL A 69 -28.15 8.92 18.27
N VAL A 70 -27.01 8.28 17.95
CA VAL A 70 -26.74 7.77 16.58
C VAL A 70 -27.75 6.71 16.18
N ARG A 71 -28.14 5.81 17.07
CA ARG A 71 -29.16 4.79 16.83
C ARG A 71 -30.51 5.41 16.48
N GLU A 72 -30.96 6.42 17.24
CA GLU A 72 -32.22 7.11 16.96
C GLU A 72 -32.14 7.93 15.66
N ALA A 73 -31.01 8.62 15.40
CA ALA A 73 -30.78 9.33 14.14
C ALA A 73 -30.83 8.40 12.93
N SER A 74 -30.20 7.24 13.02
CA SER A 74 -30.22 6.20 11.97
C SER A 74 -31.64 5.71 11.68
N LYS A 75 -32.44 5.49 12.74
CA LYS A 75 -33.86 5.09 12.60
C LYS A 75 -34.69 6.15 11.89
N ARG A 76 -34.45 7.44 12.19
CA ARG A 76 -35.19 8.54 11.57
C ARG A 76 -34.78 8.85 10.14
N THR A 77 -33.51 8.70 9.79
CA THR A 77 -32.97 9.06 8.46
C THR A 77 -33.10 7.92 7.47
N ILE A 78 -32.49 6.78 7.76
CA ILE A 78 -32.39 5.64 6.84
C ILE A 78 -33.28 4.45 7.22
N SER A 79 -34.17 4.62 8.23
CA SER A 79 -35.11 3.58 8.72
C SER A 79 -34.43 2.29 9.23
N LEU A 80 -33.19 2.37 9.64
CA LEU A 80 -32.41 1.24 10.17
C LEU A 80 -32.10 1.47 11.67
N ARG A 81 -32.55 0.54 12.53
CA ARG A 81 -32.20 0.52 13.95
C ARG A 81 -31.03 -0.43 14.18
N HIS A 82 -29.97 0.04 14.82
CA HIS A 82 -28.84 -0.83 15.17
C HIS A 82 -29.26 -1.97 16.08
N PHE A 83 -28.85 -3.19 15.76
CA PHE A 83 -28.99 -4.35 16.65
C PHE A 83 -27.97 -4.29 17.79
N ASP A 84 -28.21 -5.03 18.86
CA ASP A 84 -27.28 -5.05 20.01
C ASP A 84 -25.89 -5.57 19.63
N VAL A 85 -25.80 -6.53 18.71
CA VAL A 85 -24.51 -7.00 18.15
C VAL A 85 -23.76 -5.92 17.37
N GLN A 86 -24.47 -5.00 16.74
CA GLN A 86 -23.87 -3.85 16.05
C GLN A 86 -23.40 -2.77 17.04
N LEU A 87 -24.07 -2.60 18.18
CA LEU A 87 -23.56 -1.76 19.26
C LEU A 87 -22.23 -2.33 19.81
N ILE A 88 -22.13 -3.67 19.99
CA ILE A 88 -20.86 -4.32 20.35
C ILE A 88 -19.79 -3.99 19.31
N GLY A 89 -20.12 -4.11 18.01
CA GLY A 89 -19.22 -3.74 16.93
C GLY A 89 -18.71 -2.30 17.03
N GLY A 90 -19.61 -1.35 17.28
CA GLY A 90 -19.25 0.06 17.50
C GLY A 90 -18.33 0.28 18.70
N ILE A 91 -18.56 -0.41 19.82
CA ILE A 91 -17.71 -0.35 21.01
C ILE A 91 -16.30 -0.88 20.70
N VAL A 92 -16.21 -2.06 20.05
CA VAL A 92 -14.94 -2.69 19.66
C VAL A 92 -14.13 -1.75 18.74
N LEU A 93 -14.78 -1.15 17.74
CA LEU A 93 -14.15 -0.18 16.84
C LEU A 93 -13.67 1.05 17.60
N HIS A 94 -14.51 1.59 18.51
CA HIS A 94 -14.10 2.73 19.32
C HIS A 94 -12.90 2.43 20.20
N GLN A 95 -12.76 1.21 20.70
CA GLN A 95 -11.61 0.78 21.51
C GLN A 95 -10.32 0.52 20.70
N GLY A 96 -10.32 0.76 19.39
CA GLY A 96 -9.14 0.54 18.54
C GLY A 96 -8.85 -0.94 18.30
N MET A 97 -9.89 -1.75 18.13
CA MET A 97 -9.78 -3.19 17.87
C MET A 97 -10.45 -3.57 16.54
N ILE A 98 -10.29 -4.83 16.15
CA ILE A 98 -10.95 -5.40 14.97
C ILE A 98 -12.27 -6.06 15.37
N ALA A 99 -13.38 -5.57 14.84
CA ALA A 99 -14.69 -6.18 14.97
C ALA A 99 -14.88 -7.27 13.89
N GLU A 100 -14.73 -8.53 14.25
CA GLU A 100 -15.10 -9.62 13.35
C GLU A 100 -16.61 -9.86 13.43
N MET A 101 -17.33 -9.30 12.44
CA MET A 101 -18.76 -9.49 12.22
C MET A 101 -18.98 -10.24 10.92
N LYS A 102 -19.73 -11.35 10.98
CA LYS A 102 -19.98 -12.16 9.77
C LYS A 102 -20.56 -11.31 8.63
N THR A 103 -20.28 -11.70 7.40
CA THR A 103 -20.80 -10.99 6.23
C THR A 103 -22.31 -10.90 6.27
N GLY A 104 -22.87 -9.72 5.99
CA GLY A 104 -24.33 -9.47 6.08
C GLY A 104 -24.84 -9.04 7.45
N GLU A 105 -23.98 -8.92 8.49
CA GLU A 105 -24.37 -8.46 9.85
C GLU A 105 -24.43 -6.94 10.00
N GLY A 106 -24.22 -6.17 8.90
CA GLY A 106 -24.36 -4.70 8.90
C GLY A 106 -23.15 -3.98 9.51
N LYS A 107 -21.93 -4.40 9.18
CA LYS A 107 -20.68 -3.74 9.58
C LYS A 107 -20.68 -2.25 9.28
N THR A 108 -21.10 -1.86 8.07
CA THR A 108 -21.17 -0.46 7.62
C THR A 108 -22.00 0.40 8.57
N LEU A 109 -23.14 -0.14 9.04
CA LEU A 109 -24.00 0.56 9.99
C LEU A 109 -23.34 0.63 11.39
N ALA A 110 -22.71 -0.45 11.84
CA ALA A 110 -22.00 -0.47 13.13
C ALA A 110 -20.86 0.56 13.19
N ALA A 111 -20.15 0.77 12.09
CA ALA A 111 -19.07 1.75 12.00
C ALA A 111 -19.54 3.19 12.27
N THR A 112 -20.81 3.52 11.98
CA THR A 112 -21.35 4.88 12.18
C THR A 112 -21.28 5.33 13.64
N LEU A 113 -21.44 4.41 14.58
CA LEU A 113 -21.36 4.65 16.01
C LEU A 113 -19.96 5.15 16.43
N ALA A 114 -18.94 4.39 16.06
CA ALA A 114 -17.55 4.74 16.38
C ALA A 114 -17.08 5.98 15.61
N ALA A 115 -17.49 6.12 14.36
CA ALA A 115 -17.10 7.25 13.51
C ALA A 115 -17.66 8.56 14.08
N TYR A 116 -18.95 8.60 14.41
CA TYR A 116 -19.55 9.78 14.99
C TYR A 116 -18.93 10.14 16.36
N LEU A 117 -18.78 9.17 17.27
CA LEU A 117 -18.21 9.43 18.60
C LEU A 117 -16.80 10.01 18.50
N ASN A 118 -15.95 9.46 17.64
CA ASN A 118 -14.56 9.93 17.56
C ASN A 118 -14.43 11.26 16.81
N SER A 119 -15.33 11.60 15.88
CA SER A 119 -15.31 12.89 15.19
C SER A 119 -15.61 14.08 16.11
N LEU A 120 -16.26 13.83 17.25
CA LEU A 120 -16.57 14.87 18.25
C LEU A 120 -15.31 15.50 18.88
N SER A 121 -14.17 14.82 18.85
CA SER A 121 -12.86 15.33 19.30
C SER A 121 -12.33 16.48 18.45
N GLY A 122 -12.87 16.69 17.23
CA GLY A 122 -12.37 17.64 16.23
C GLY A 122 -11.16 17.13 15.43
N ASP A 123 -10.79 15.86 15.59
CA ASP A 123 -9.87 15.16 14.69
C ASP A 123 -10.69 14.43 13.61
N PRO A 124 -10.23 14.38 12.35
CA PRO A 124 -10.94 13.71 11.27
C PRO A 124 -11.03 12.20 11.49
N VAL A 125 -12.12 11.59 11.05
CA VAL A 125 -12.30 10.14 11.02
C VAL A 125 -12.28 9.67 9.57
N HIS A 126 -11.34 8.79 9.23
CA HIS A 126 -11.22 8.19 7.91
C HIS A 126 -11.83 6.77 7.93
N ILE A 127 -12.83 6.53 7.09
CA ILE A 127 -13.39 5.20 6.84
C ILE A 127 -12.82 4.72 5.52
N VAL A 128 -11.93 3.73 5.61
CA VAL A 128 -11.15 3.25 4.47
C VAL A 128 -11.78 1.97 3.92
N THR A 129 -12.07 1.95 2.62
CA THR A 129 -12.69 0.81 1.92
C THR A 129 -11.80 0.28 0.80
N VAL A 130 -12.14 -0.88 0.25
CA VAL A 130 -11.34 -1.56 -0.78
C VAL A 130 -11.57 -1.07 -2.21
N ASN A 131 -12.61 -0.28 -2.47
CA ASN A 131 -12.90 0.23 -3.82
C ASN A 131 -13.77 1.48 -3.82
N ASP A 132 -13.77 2.19 -4.95
CA ASP A 132 -14.49 3.46 -5.15
C ASP A 132 -16.01 3.32 -4.99
N TYR A 133 -16.57 2.20 -5.46
CA TYR A 133 -18.01 1.96 -5.35
C TYR A 133 -18.47 1.93 -3.89
N LEU A 134 -17.75 1.25 -3.02
CA LEU A 134 -18.09 1.18 -1.59
C LEU A 134 -17.88 2.54 -0.92
N ALA A 135 -16.79 3.24 -1.23
CA ALA A 135 -16.54 4.57 -0.67
C ALA A 135 -17.67 5.55 -1.04
N ASP A 136 -18.09 5.56 -2.29
CA ASP A 136 -19.16 6.42 -2.80
C ASP A 136 -20.53 6.02 -2.21
N ARG A 137 -20.91 4.76 -2.30
CA ARG A 137 -22.17 4.23 -1.76
C ARG A 137 -22.32 4.53 -0.27
N ASP A 138 -21.28 4.19 0.51
CA ASP A 138 -21.38 4.26 1.98
C ASP A 138 -21.28 5.70 2.48
N SER A 139 -20.54 6.58 1.79
CA SER A 139 -20.51 8.01 2.08
C SER A 139 -21.88 8.70 1.87
N HIS A 140 -22.60 8.27 0.85
CA HIS A 140 -23.97 8.77 0.59
C HIS A 140 -24.95 8.18 1.59
N TRP A 141 -24.97 6.86 1.72
CA TRP A 141 -25.98 6.17 2.54
C TRP A 141 -25.82 6.43 4.04
N MET A 142 -24.64 6.20 4.60
CA MET A 142 -24.38 6.51 6.03
C MET A 142 -24.21 7.99 6.27
N GLY A 143 -23.82 8.76 5.26
CA GLY A 143 -23.71 10.21 5.30
C GLY A 143 -24.99 10.92 5.68
N GLU A 144 -26.16 10.36 5.43
CA GLU A 144 -27.44 10.90 5.85
C GLU A 144 -27.54 11.01 7.37
N ILE A 145 -27.02 10.00 8.10
CA ILE A 145 -27.00 10.01 9.58
C ILE A 145 -26.11 11.15 10.09
N TYR A 146 -24.91 11.27 9.56
CA TYR A 146 -23.94 12.27 10.02
C TYR A 146 -24.39 13.70 9.70
N LYS A 147 -24.88 13.91 8.47
CA LYS A 147 -25.42 15.21 8.04
C LYS A 147 -26.63 15.62 8.87
N PHE A 148 -27.53 14.67 9.19
CA PHE A 148 -28.64 14.93 10.09
C PHE A 148 -28.18 15.39 11.47
N LEU A 149 -27.11 14.83 12.00
CA LEU A 149 -26.49 15.21 13.26
C LEU A 149 -25.55 16.42 13.16
N GLY A 150 -25.48 17.11 12.01
CA GLY A 150 -24.71 18.35 11.82
C GLY A 150 -23.22 18.17 11.56
N LEU A 151 -22.76 16.96 11.15
CA LEU A 151 -21.37 16.71 10.73
C LEU A 151 -21.23 16.78 9.21
N THR A 152 -20.01 17.09 8.77
CA THR A 152 -19.62 17.12 7.36
C THR A 152 -19.05 15.77 6.92
N VAL A 153 -19.39 15.37 5.69
CA VAL A 153 -18.95 14.08 5.11
C VAL A 153 -18.25 14.31 3.79
N GLY A 154 -17.04 13.79 3.65
CA GLY A 154 -16.24 13.79 2.44
C GLY A 154 -16.15 12.40 1.81
N CYS A 155 -15.92 12.35 0.50
CA CYS A 155 -15.66 11.13 -0.24
C CYS A 155 -14.48 11.33 -1.19
N VAL A 156 -13.47 10.45 -1.09
CA VAL A 156 -12.26 10.47 -1.91
C VAL A 156 -12.10 9.15 -2.65
N THR A 157 -12.19 9.22 -3.96
CA THR A 157 -12.07 8.10 -4.88
C THR A 157 -11.08 8.44 -5.99
N SER A 158 -10.76 7.47 -6.86
CA SER A 158 -9.90 7.69 -8.02
C SER A 158 -10.42 8.77 -8.99
N LYS A 159 -11.73 9.07 -8.94
CA LYS A 159 -12.39 10.08 -9.78
C LYS A 159 -12.37 11.48 -9.16
N THR A 160 -11.95 11.63 -7.90
CA THR A 160 -11.93 12.92 -7.21
C THR A 160 -10.78 13.78 -7.71
N GLU A 161 -11.08 14.97 -8.24
CA GLU A 161 -10.06 15.88 -8.74
C GLU A 161 -9.18 16.43 -7.60
N GLU A 162 -7.90 16.68 -7.88
CA GLU A 162 -6.90 17.11 -6.89
C GLU A 162 -7.33 18.40 -6.15
N VAL A 163 -8.00 19.33 -6.84
CA VAL A 163 -8.49 20.59 -6.27
C VAL A 163 -9.59 20.35 -5.23
N ASP A 164 -10.42 19.33 -5.44
CA ASP A 164 -11.53 19.02 -4.54
C ASP A 164 -11.09 18.12 -3.38
N LYS A 165 -10.01 17.35 -3.51
CA LYS A 165 -9.52 16.49 -2.43
C LYS A 165 -9.31 17.22 -1.12
N VAL A 166 -8.70 18.41 -1.15
CA VAL A 166 -8.45 19.22 0.06
C VAL A 166 -9.77 19.56 0.77
N LYS A 167 -10.85 19.83 0.03
CA LYS A 167 -12.17 20.10 0.62
C LYS A 167 -12.76 18.85 1.25
N GLN A 168 -12.62 17.70 0.58
CA GLN A 168 -13.11 16.41 1.09
C GLN A 168 -12.38 16.01 2.38
N TYR A 169 -11.05 16.19 2.44
CA TYR A 169 -10.25 15.87 3.63
C TYR A 169 -10.44 16.86 4.80
N ASN A 170 -11.05 18.02 4.56
CA ASN A 170 -11.40 18.95 5.63
C ASN A 170 -12.77 18.65 6.29
N CYS A 171 -13.48 17.61 5.87
CA CYS A 171 -14.71 17.15 6.52
C CYS A 171 -14.43 16.41 7.84
N ASP A 172 -15.46 16.26 8.68
CA ASP A 172 -15.37 15.56 9.97
C ASP A 172 -15.19 14.05 9.76
N ILE A 173 -15.88 13.47 8.77
CA ILE A 173 -15.83 12.04 8.42
C ILE A 173 -15.55 11.91 6.94
N ILE A 174 -14.52 11.13 6.58
CA ILE A 174 -14.05 10.96 5.21
C ILE A 174 -14.11 9.49 4.84
N TYR A 175 -14.84 9.16 3.78
CA TYR A 175 -14.77 7.85 3.12
C TYR A 175 -13.72 7.91 2.02
N ALA A 176 -12.83 6.93 1.99
CA ALA A 176 -11.77 6.89 0.98
C ALA A 176 -11.40 5.44 0.62
N THR A 177 -10.89 5.24 -0.59
CA THR A 177 -10.25 3.95 -0.92
C THR A 177 -8.85 3.87 -0.33
N ASN A 178 -8.43 2.66 0.02
CA ASN A 178 -7.12 2.38 0.58
C ASN A 178 -5.96 2.86 -0.30
N ASN A 179 -6.10 2.73 -1.63
CA ASN A 179 -5.10 3.19 -2.59
C ASN A 179 -5.02 4.72 -2.61
N GLU A 180 -6.17 5.41 -2.78
CA GLU A 180 -6.17 6.88 -2.91
C GLU A 180 -5.68 7.56 -1.64
N ILE A 181 -6.13 7.09 -0.47
CA ILE A 181 -5.68 7.69 0.80
C ILE A 181 -4.18 7.52 1.03
N GLY A 182 -3.63 6.36 0.66
CA GLY A 182 -2.20 6.12 0.77
C GLY A 182 -1.38 6.90 -0.27
N PHE A 183 -1.88 7.03 -1.51
CA PHE A 183 -1.24 7.87 -2.51
C PHE A 183 -1.34 9.36 -2.17
N ASP A 184 -2.46 9.83 -1.59
CA ASP A 184 -2.59 11.22 -1.18
C ASP A 184 -1.65 11.55 -0.02
N TYR A 185 -1.40 10.61 0.91
CA TYR A 185 -0.34 10.75 1.91
C TYR A 185 1.05 10.93 1.27
N LEU A 186 1.37 10.13 0.25
CA LEU A 186 2.64 10.28 -0.47
C LEU A 186 2.70 11.59 -1.26
N ARG A 187 1.61 11.99 -1.95
CA ARG A 187 1.52 13.24 -2.72
C ARG A 187 1.69 14.46 -1.82
N ASP A 188 1.12 14.44 -0.62
CA ASP A 188 1.26 15.54 0.35
C ASP A 188 2.72 15.84 0.68
N ASN A 189 3.54 14.80 0.74
CA ASN A 189 4.96 14.94 0.97
C ASN A 189 5.77 15.35 -0.28
N LEU A 190 5.10 15.66 -1.37
CA LEU A 190 5.67 16.25 -2.60
C LEU A 190 5.11 17.66 -2.88
N LYS A 191 4.10 18.12 -2.12
CA LYS A 191 3.46 19.43 -2.30
C LYS A 191 4.33 20.57 -1.80
N ASN A 192 4.22 21.75 -2.44
CA ASN A 192 5.02 22.94 -2.13
C ASN A 192 4.27 24.02 -1.35
N SER A 193 3.01 23.78 -0.96
CA SER A 193 2.16 24.69 -0.19
C SER A 193 1.48 23.93 0.95
N TYR A 194 1.45 24.54 2.15
CA TYR A 194 0.78 23.96 3.33
C TYR A 194 -0.75 23.90 3.14
N GLU A 195 -1.33 24.87 2.44
CA GLU A 195 -2.77 24.95 2.19
C GLU A 195 -3.25 23.80 1.31
N SER A 196 -2.39 23.30 0.43
CA SER A 196 -2.70 22.21 -0.50
C SER A 196 -2.62 20.82 0.15
N LEU A 197 -2.15 20.70 1.40
CA LEU A 197 -2.07 19.44 2.10
C LEU A 197 -3.46 18.87 2.41
N CYS A 198 -3.62 17.56 2.15
CA CYS A 198 -4.80 16.78 2.51
C CYS A 198 -4.75 16.34 3.98
N PHE A 199 -3.61 15.78 4.41
CA PHE A 199 -3.40 15.28 5.78
C PHE A 199 -2.83 16.36 6.71
N LYS A 200 -3.67 17.30 7.12
CA LYS A 200 -3.27 18.31 8.09
C LYS A 200 -3.21 17.77 9.51
N LYS A 201 -4.10 16.83 9.83
CA LYS A 201 -4.17 16.15 11.12
C LYS A 201 -4.24 14.64 10.93
N GLU A 202 -3.58 13.92 11.81
CA GLU A 202 -3.69 12.47 11.94
C GLU A 202 -4.78 12.16 12.96
N GLY A 203 -5.86 11.55 12.50
CA GLY A 203 -7.04 11.25 13.33
C GLY A 203 -7.22 9.76 13.58
N PHE A 204 -8.46 9.30 13.45
CA PHE A 204 -8.85 7.91 13.62
C PHE A 204 -9.13 7.26 12.27
N ALA A 205 -8.58 6.06 12.02
CA ALA A 205 -8.91 5.26 10.85
C ALA A 205 -9.75 4.03 11.23
N ILE A 206 -10.87 3.83 10.55
CA ILE A 206 -11.69 2.62 10.57
C ILE A 206 -11.52 1.95 9.21
N VAL A 207 -10.89 0.77 9.19
CA VAL A 207 -10.62 0.04 7.95
C VAL A 207 -11.71 -1.01 7.73
N ASP A 208 -12.53 -0.83 6.69
CA ASP A 208 -13.51 -1.84 6.28
C ASP A 208 -12.83 -2.91 5.42
N GLU A 209 -13.25 -4.15 5.57
CA GLU A 209 -12.59 -5.32 5.00
C GLU A 209 -11.07 -5.30 5.34
N VAL A 210 -10.79 -5.12 6.65
CA VAL A 210 -9.43 -4.90 7.17
C VAL A 210 -8.44 -6.00 6.80
N ASP A 211 -8.89 -7.22 6.64
CA ASP A 211 -8.11 -8.37 6.21
C ASP A 211 -7.68 -8.29 4.74
N SER A 212 -8.48 -7.67 3.87
CA SER A 212 -8.04 -7.38 2.51
C SER A 212 -6.93 -6.34 2.48
N ILE A 213 -7.17 -5.22 3.16
CA ILE A 213 -6.27 -4.06 3.08
C ILE A 213 -4.96 -4.31 3.84
N LEU A 214 -5.04 -4.80 5.08
CA LEU A 214 -3.87 -4.93 5.95
C LEU A 214 -3.13 -6.26 5.82
N ILE A 215 -3.71 -7.27 5.17
CA ILE A 215 -3.07 -8.57 4.96
C ILE A 215 -2.82 -8.81 3.46
N ASP A 216 -3.87 -8.85 2.63
CA ASP A 216 -3.73 -9.24 1.23
C ASP A 216 -2.97 -8.22 0.41
N GLU A 217 -3.39 -6.96 0.42
CA GLU A 217 -2.76 -5.88 -0.32
C GLU A 217 -1.45 -5.40 0.29
N ALA A 218 -1.20 -5.74 1.56
CA ALA A 218 0.01 -5.37 2.28
C ALA A 218 1.28 -6.16 1.87
N ARG A 219 1.22 -6.92 0.79
CA ARG A 219 2.37 -7.62 0.17
C ARG A 219 3.23 -6.71 -0.69
N THR A 220 2.69 -5.58 -1.14
CA THR A 220 3.41 -4.61 -1.98
C THR A 220 3.28 -3.22 -1.39
N PRO A 221 4.35 -2.39 -1.41
CA PRO A 221 4.26 -1.00 -0.98
C PRO A 221 3.49 -0.16 -2.00
N LEU A 222 2.96 0.98 -1.53
CA LEU A 222 2.51 2.06 -2.39
C LEU A 222 3.75 2.81 -2.88
N VAL A 223 3.85 3.04 -4.19
CA VAL A 223 5.02 3.67 -4.81
C VAL A 223 4.56 4.74 -5.80
N ILE A 224 5.07 5.95 -5.64
CA ILE A 224 5.03 7.00 -6.66
C ILE A 224 6.37 6.95 -7.39
N SER A 225 6.34 6.73 -8.69
CA SER A 225 7.53 6.64 -9.51
C SER A 225 7.56 7.72 -10.59
N GLY A 226 8.76 8.10 -11.01
CA GLY A 226 9.00 9.00 -12.12
C GLY A 226 10.06 8.44 -13.06
N GLN A 227 10.17 9.01 -14.24
CA GLN A 227 11.13 8.55 -15.25
C GLN A 227 12.57 8.72 -14.77
N SER A 228 13.38 7.67 -14.91
CA SER A 228 14.83 7.71 -14.69
C SER A 228 15.57 8.05 -15.98
N ASP A 229 16.80 8.54 -15.86
CA ASP A 229 17.66 8.86 -17.02
C ASP A 229 18.39 7.62 -17.59
N ASN A 230 18.16 6.42 -17.05
CA ASN A 230 18.83 5.19 -17.46
C ASN A 230 18.41 4.75 -18.88
N SER A 231 19.36 4.23 -19.65
CA SER A 231 19.11 3.77 -21.03
C SER A 231 18.40 2.42 -21.02
N VAL A 232 17.34 2.30 -21.83
CA VAL A 232 16.55 1.06 -21.99
C VAL A 232 17.11 0.09 -23.04
N ASP A 233 18.20 0.46 -23.72
CA ASP A 233 18.76 -0.27 -24.88
C ASP A 233 19.32 -1.64 -24.55
N ILE A 234 19.47 -1.95 -23.26
CA ILE A 234 20.03 -3.20 -22.77
C ILE A 234 19.01 -4.36 -22.82
N TYR A 235 17.74 -4.08 -22.55
CA TYR A 235 16.70 -5.12 -22.41
C TYR A 235 16.43 -5.92 -23.71
N PRO A 236 16.37 -5.32 -24.92
CA PRO A 236 16.22 -6.08 -26.15
C PRO A 236 17.39 -7.05 -26.37
N LYS A 237 18.62 -6.65 -26.02
CA LYS A 237 19.83 -7.49 -26.16
C LYS A 237 19.78 -8.65 -25.17
N ILE A 238 19.41 -8.40 -23.93
CA ILE A 238 19.23 -9.42 -22.89
C ILE A 238 18.12 -10.38 -23.30
N ASN A 239 16.98 -9.90 -23.77
CA ASN A 239 15.90 -10.76 -24.26
C ASN A 239 16.36 -11.72 -25.37
N SER A 240 17.24 -11.24 -26.26
CA SER A 240 17.83 -12.10 -27.28
C SER A 240 18.75 -13.18 -26.68
N ILE A 241 19.52 -12.86 -25.65
CA ILE A 241 20.41 -13.81 -24.96
C ILE A 241 19.60 -14.86 -24.22
N VAL A 242 18.59 -14.43 -23.44
CA VAL A 242 17.72 -15.32 -22.67
C VAL A 242 17.04 -16.37 -23.55
N LYS A 243 16.63 -16.01 -24.77
CA LYS A 243 16.02 -16.94 -25.74
C LYS A 243 16.95 -18.04 -26.23
N PHE A 244 18.28 -17.88 -26.08
CA PHE A 244 19.26 -18.92 -26.45
C PHE A 244 19.60 -19.90 -25.31
N LEU A 245 19.22 -19.56 -24.06
CA LEU A 245 19.43 -20.45 -22.92
C LEU A 245 18.43 -21.62 -22.95
N LYS A 246 18.89 -22.77 -22.55
CA LYS A 246 18.12 -24.02 -22.51
C LYS A 246 17.76 -24.35 -21.06
N ASP A 247 16.80 -25.26 -20.88
CA ASP A 247 16.33 -25.69 -19.56
C ASP A 247 17.45 -26.27 -18.65
N GLU A 248 18.55 -26.75 -19.21
CA GLU A 248 19.74 -27.23 -18.50
C GLU A 248 20.65 -26.09 -17.96
N ASP A 249 20.47 -24.87 -18.46
CA ASP A 249 21.29 -23.71 -18.13
C ASP A 249 20.78 -22.93 -16.88
N PHE A 250 19.58 -23.25 -16.39
CA PHE A 250 19.01 -22.58 -15.23
C PHE A 250 18.08 -23.48 -14.42
N GLU A 251 17.87 -23.14 -13.16
CA GLU A 251 16.95 -23.81 -12.24
C GLU A 251 15.79 -22.86 -11.89
N ILE A 252 14.55 -23.36 -12.02
CA ILE A 252 13.33 -22.62 -11.70
C ILE A 252 12.80 -23.08 -10.35
N ASN A 253 12.53 -22.14 -9.45
CA ASN A 253 11.78 -22.41 -8.24
C ASN A 253 10.43 -21.67 -8.32
N GLU A 254 9.37 -22.41 -8.63
CA GLU A 254 8.01 -21.86 -8.74
C GLU A 254 7.46 -21.38 -7.39
N GLU A 255 7.85 -22.03 -6.28
CA GLU A 255 7.39 -21.69 -4.92
C GLU A 255 7.86 -20.28 -4.51
N SER A 256 9.12 -19.96 -4.82
CA SER A 256 9.72 -18.65 -4.52
C SER A 256 9.66 -17.66 -5.68
N LYS A 257 9.07 -18.03 -6.82
CA LYS A 257 9.07 -17.27 -8.08
C LYS A 257 10.49 -16.78 -8.46
N SER A 258 11.49 -17.63 -8.30
CA SER A 258 12.91 -17.32 -8.56
C SER A 258 13.54 -18.21 -9.62
N VAL A 259 14.55 -17.69 -10.30
CA VAL A 259 15.36 -18.43 -11.28
C VAL A 259 16.83 -18.20 -10.95
N LEU A 260 17.62 -19.26 -11.02
CA LEU A 260 19.06 -19.22 -10.81
C LEU A 260 19.78 -19.85 -12.03
N LEU A 261 20.86 -19.23 -12.48
CA LEU A 261 21.71 -19.82 -13.53
C LEU A 261 22.52 -20.99 -12.94
N SER A 262 22.57 -22.10 -13.67
CA SER A 262 23.50 -23.20 -13.38
C SER A 262 24.95 -22.80 -13.69
N SER A 263 25.94 -23.57 -13.22
CA SER A 263 27.34 -23.28 -13.54
C SER A 263 27.59 -23.28 -15.06
N ASN A 264 26.96 -24.18 -15.80
CA ASN A 264 27.01 -24.22 -17.26
C ASN A 264 26.31 -23.00 -17.88
N GLY A 265 25.13 -22.61 -17.32
CA GLY A 265 24.39 -21.45 -17.78
C GLY A 265 25.14 -20.14 -17.59
N MET A 266 25.94 -20.01 -16.53
CA MET A 266 26.80 -18.83 -16.33
C MET A 266 27.86 -18.74 -17.45
N GLU A 267 28.55 -19.84 -17.76
CA GLU A 267 29.56 -19.87 -18.85
C GLU A 267 28.96 -19.56 -20.22
N VAL A 268 27.78 -20.15 -20.53
CA VAL A 268 27.07 -19.92 -21.80
C VAL A 268 26.65 -18.43 -21.88
N THR A 269 26.13 -17.89 -20.80
CA THR A 269 25.69 -16.48 -20.73
C THR A 269 26.86 -15.53 -20.90
N GLU A 270 27.99 -15.76 -20.23
CA GLU A 270 29.20 -14.95 -20.35
C GLU A 270 29.73 -14.92 -21.79
N ARG A 271 29.77 -16.09 -22.46
CA ARG A 271 30.17 -16.18 -23.89
C ARG A 271 29.22 -15.36 -24.79
N LEU A 272 27.91 -15.42 -24.53
CA LEU A 272 26.92 -14.65 -25.29
C LEU A 272 27.04 -13.15 -25.05
N LEU A 273 27.32 -12.72 -23.81
CA LEU A 273 27.54 -11.32 -23.45
C LEU A 273 28.81 -10.75 -24.09
N LEU A 274 29.91 -11.51 -24.11
CA LEU A 274 31.15 -11.14 -24.81
C LEU A 274 30.91 -11.00 -26.31
N LYS A 275 30.20 -11.93 -26.93
CA LYS A 275 29.85 -11.90 -28.36
C LYS A 275 29.01 -10.67 -28.73
N ASN A 276 28.17 -10.21 -27.82
CA ASN A 276 27.31 -9.02 -28.03
C ASN A 276 27.97 -7.72 -27.54
N ASN A 277 29.24 -7.73 -27.16
CA ASN A 277 30.00 -6.57 -26.62
C ASN A 277 29.32 -5.89 -25.42
N LEU A 278 28.61 -6.69 -24.58
CA LEU A 278 27.95 -6.16 -23.37
C LEU A 278 28.89 -6.22 -22.16
N ILE A 279 29.87 -7.12 -22.16
CA ILE A 279 30.98 -7.16 -21.20
C ILE A 279 32.30 -7.04 -21.94
N LYS A 280 33.30 -6.42 -21.30
CA LYS A 280 34.67 -6.29 -21.85
C LYS A 280 35.60 -7.41 -21.39
N GLY A 281 35.15 -8.26 -20.48
CA GLY A 281 35.88 -9.36 -19.84
C GLY A 281 35.37 -9.58 -18.42
N GLY A 282 35.93 -10.55 -17.70
CA GLY A 282 35.53 -10.93 -16.35
C GLY A 282 34.34 -11.91 -16.32
N THR A 283 33.86 -12.20 -15.12
CA THR A 283 32.73 -13.09 -14.84
C THR A 283 31.47 -12.30 -14.52
N LEU A 284 30.30 -12.96 -14.60
CA LEU A 284 29.03 -12.37 -14.18
C LEU A 284 28.97 -12.03 -12.68
N GLN A 285 29.89 -12.58 -11.87
CA GLN A 285 29.99 -12.34 -10.43
C GLN A 285 30.83 -11.12 -10.09
N ASP A 286 31.55 -10.53 -11.05
CA ASP A 286 32.32 -9.33 -10.84
C ASP A 286 31.41 -8.12 -10.57
N LEU A 287 31.83 -7.22 -9.70
CA LEU A 287 31.07 -6.04 -9.29
C LEU A 287 30.57 -5.20 -10.47
N ASP A 288 31.41 -5.05 -11.49
CA ASP A 288 31.07 -4.27 -12.71
C ASP A 288 29.97 -4.96 -13.57
N ASN A 289 29.83 -6.28 -13.47
CA ASN A 289 28.89 -7.09 -14.27
C ASN A 289 27.63 -7.49 -13.49
N MET A 290 27.53 -7.18 -12.20
CA MET A 290 26.37 -7.57 -11.35
C MET A 290 25.03 -7.05 -11.89
N GLY A 291 25.00 -5.84 -12.43
CA GLY A 291 23.78 -5.29 -13.04
C GLY A 291 23.32 -6.07 -14.27
N LEU A 292 24.25 -6.59 -15.06
CA LEU A 292 23.94 -7.45 -16.21
C LEU A 292 23.41 -8.82 -15.76
N ASN A 293 24.02 -9.41 -14.76
CA ASN A 293 23.55 -10.65 -14.17
C ASN A 293 22.11 -10.52 -13.65
N HIS A 294 21.83 -9.44 -12.92
CA HIS A 294 20.49 -9.12 -12.45
C HIS A 294 19.49 -9.05 -13.61
N ASN A 295 19.80 -8.31 -14.66
CA ASN A 295 18.91 -8.15 -15.81
C ASN A 295 18.65 -9.47 -16.55
N ILE A 296 19.64 -10.37 -16.61
CA ILE A 296 19.48 -11.71 -17.20
C ILE A 296 18.51 -12.55 -16.35
N ILE A 297 18.66 -12.53 -15.03
CA ILE A 297 17.76 -13.22 -14.12
C ILE A 297 16.33 -12.68 -14.29
N GLN A 298 16.15 -11.37 -14.41
CA GLN A 298 14.83 -10.79 -14.67
C GLN A 298 14.27 -11.20 -16.03
N GLY A 299 15.12 -11.29 -17.05
CA GLY A 299 14.74 -11.83 -18.36
C GLY A 299 14.25 -13.28 -18.29
N LEU A 300 14.97 -14.15 -17.60
CA LEU A 300 14.57 -15.55 -17.37
C LEU A 300 13.24 -15.62 -16.57
N ARG A 301 13.09 -14.84 -15.50
CA ARG A 301 11.84 -14.75 -14.75
C ARG A 301 10.67 -14.34 -15.63
N ALA A 302 10.85 -13.30 -16.46
CA ALA A 302 9.84 -12.83 -17.39
C ALA A 302 9.36 -13.91 -18.36
N HIS A 303 10.30 -14.77 -18.86
CA HIS A 303 9.98 -15.81 -19.81
C HIS A 303 9.33 -17.05 -19.19
N HIS A 304 9.76 -17.46 -17.99
CA HIS A 304 9.41 -18.77 -17.42
C HIS A 304 8.40 -18.68 -16.25
N LEU A 305 8.34 -17.56 -15.52
CA LEU A 305 7.51 -17.43 -14.31
C LEU A 305 6.35 -16.43 -14.45
N PHE A 306 6.36 -15.58 -15.49
CA PHE A 306 5.29 -14.61 -15.71
C PHE A 306 4.56 -14.90 -17.01
N ILE A 307 3.30 -15.29 -16.88
CA ILE A 307 2.45 -15.78 -17.98
C ILE A 307 1.44 -14.69 -18.33
N ARG A 308 1.33 -14.43 -19.65
CA ARG A 308 0.31 -13.51 -20.17
C ARG A 308 -1.10 -14.04 -19.87
N ASP A 309 -2.02 -13.14 -19.63
CA ASP A 309 -3.42 -13.35 -19.24
C ASP A 309 -3.62 -14.01 -17.86
N LYS A 310 -2.53 -14.35 -17.17
CA LYS A 310 -2.52 -14.80 -15.77
C LYS A 310 -1.90 -13.76 -14.84
N ASP A 311 -0.64 -13.39 -15.08
CA ASP A 311 0.11 -12.45 -14.24
C ASP A 311 0.04 -11.01 -14.79
N TYR A 312 -0.17 -10.83 -16.09
CA TYR A 312 -0.32 -9.53 -16.76
C TYR A 312 -1.15 -9.64 -18.05
N ILE A 313 -1.74 -8.51 -18.44
CA ILE A 313 -2.41 -8.35 -19.74
C ILE A 313 -1.71 -7.26 -20.57
N ILE A 314 -1.96 -7.28 -21.90
CA ILE A 314 -1.54 -6.20 -22.79
C ILE A 314 -2.77 -5.34 -23.08
N LYS A 315 -2.75 -4.07 -22.64
CA LYS A 315 -3.77 -3.07 -22.91
C LYS A 315 -3.10 -1.83 -23.50
N ASP A 316 -3.62 -1.29 -24.58
CA ASP A 316 -3.11 -0.07 -25.24
C ASP A 316 -1.59 -0.10 -25.53
N LYS A 317 -1.07 -1.25 -25.96
CA LYS A 317 0.36 -1.52 -26.21
C LYS A 317 1.26 -1.38 -24.96
N SER A 318 0.71 -1.51 -23.78
CA SER A 318 1.44 -1.53 -22.51
C SER A 318 1.10 -2.77 -21.70
N VAL A 319 2.05 -3.18 -20.87
CA VAL A 319 1.87 -4.26 -19.89
C VAL A 319 1.10 -3.71 -18.70
N VAL A 320 0.00 -4.36 -18.33
CA VAL A 320 -0.78 -4.06 -17.14
C VAL A 320 -0.77 -5.28 -16.24
N ILE A 321 -0.36 -5.12 -15.00
CA ILE A 321 -0.28 -6.20 -14.00
C ILE A 321 -1.70 -6.66 -13.65
N ILE A 322 -1.88 -7.97 -13.48
CA ILE A 322 -3.05 -8.54 -12.84
C ILE A 322 -2.69 -8.82 -11.38
N ASP A 323 -3.52 -8.36 -10.47
CA ASP A 323 -3.35 -8.69 -9.06
C ASP A 323 -3.68 -10.17 -8.81
N ASP A 324 -2.73 -10.92 -8.30
CA ASP A 324 -2.84 -12.36 -8.05
C ASP A 324 -4.04 -12.71 -7.14
N LEU A 325 -4.46 -11.79 -6.27
CA LEU A 325 -5.51 -12.01 -5.29
C LEU A 325 -6.90 -11.61 -5.79
N SER A 326 -7.00 -10.40 -6.33
CA SER A 326 -8.29 -9.87 -6.79
C SER A 326 -8.60 -10.24 -8.24
N GLY A 327 -7.58 -10.66 -9.02
CA GLY A 327 -7.67 -10.87 -10.47
C GLY A 327 -7.92 -9.58 -11.25
N ARG A 328 -7.74 -8.41 -10.62
CA ARG A 328 -8.01 -7.10 -11.22
C ARG A 328 -6.78 -6.53 -11.92
N PRO A 329 -6.94 -5.88 -13.09
CA PRO A 329 -5.85 -5.14 -13.71
C PRO A 329 -5.49 -3.93 -12.83
N MET A 330 -4.23 -3.81 -12.51
CA MET A 330 -3.66 -2.70 -11.75
C MET A 330 -3.07 -1.65 -12.68
N GLU A 331 -3.90 -0.74 -13.17
CA GLU A 331 -3.42 0.35 -14.02
C GLU A 331 -2.47 1.29 -13.25
N GLY A 332 -1.37 1.68 -13.89
CA GLY A 332 -0.36 2.55 -13.28
C GLY A 332 0.65 1.85 -12.37
N ARG A 333 0.45 0.60 -11.98
CA ARG A 333 1.46 -0.21 -11.28
C ARG A 333 2.39 -0.90 -12.26
N ARG A 334 3.66 -1.07 -11.87
CA ARG A 334 4.69 -1.75 -12.66
C ARG A 334 5.46 -2.72 -11.76
N TYR A 335 5.95 -3.81 -12.35
CA TYR A 335 6.90 -4.67 -11.66
C TYR A 335 8.21 -3.91 -11.45
N GLY A 336 8.82 -4.07 -10.29
CA GLY A 336 10.12 -3.47 -9.95
C GLY A 336 11.30 -4.22 -10.56
N ASP A 337 12.50 -3.72 -10.27
CA ASP A 337 13.79 -4.38 -10.50
C ASP A 337 14.07 -4.76 -11.97
N GLY A 338 13.54 -4.01 -12.93
CA GLY A 338 13.73 -4.30 -14.35
C GLY A 338 12.83 -5.42 -14.91
N LEU A 339 12.02 -6.09 -14.09
CA LEU A 339 11.14 -7.18 -14.54
C LEU A 339 10.07 -6.69 -15.53
N HIS A 340 9.51 -5.50 -15.31
CA HIS A 340 8.51 -4.94 -16.21
C HIS A 340 9.09 -4.71 -17.61
N GLN A 341 10.29 -4.15 -17.69
CA GLN A 341 11.02 -3.94 -18.94
C GLN A 341 11.39 -5.27 -19.62
N ALA A 342 11.72 -6.28 -18.82
CA ALA A 342 11.97 -7.62 -19.32
C ALA A 342 10.70 -8.25 -19.94
N ILE A 343 9.53 -8.00 -19.35
CA ILE A 343 8.24 -8.46 -19.91
C ILE A 343 7.90 -7.65 -21.16
N GLU A 344 8.08 -6.32 -21.17
CA GLU A 344 7.90 -5.48 -22.37
C GLU A 344 8.81 -5.97 -23.52
N ALA A 345 10.07 -6.31 -23.21
CA ALA A 345 11.01 -6.89 -24.18
C ALA A 345 10.57 -8.27 -24.68
N LYS A 346 10.07 -9.15 -23.79
CA LYS A 346 9.51 -10.46 -24.13
C LYS A 346 8.36 -10.33 -25.11
N GLU A 347 7.43 -9.40 -24.87
CA GLU A 347 6.24 -9.20 -25.69
C GLU A 347 6.49 -8.30 -26.92
N GLY A 348 7.73 -7.81 -27.12
CA GLY A 348 8.08 -6.96 -28.27
C GLY A 348 7.42 -5.60 -28.26
N LEU A 349 7.09 -5.10 -27.08
CA LEU A 349 6.50 -3.78 -26.88
C LEU A 349 7.58 -2.71 -26.83
N VAL A 350 7.16 -1.42 -26.90
CA VAL A 350 8.07 -0.29 -26.66
C VAL A 350 8.48 -0.32 -25.21
N ILE A 351 9.79 -0.54 -24.95
CA ILE A 351 10.31 -0.59 -23.60
C ILE A 351 10.34 0.82 -23.03
N GLN A 352 9.61 1.03 -21.96
CA GLN A 352 9.59 2.31 -21.28
C GLN A 352 10.77 2.40 -20.32
N ARG A 353 11.30 3.61 -20.10
CA ARG A 353 12.39 3.84 -19.14
C ARG A 353 12.03 3.30 -17.77
N GLU A 354 13.04 2.85 -17.04
CA GLU A 354 12.86 2.50 -15.64
C GLU A 354 12.29 3.70 -14.89
N ASN A 355 11.36 3.42 -14.03
CA ASN A 355 10.84 4.45 -13.14
C ASN A 355 11.70 4.44 -11.86
N GLN A 356 12.20 5.61 -11.50
CA GLN A 356 12.83 5.81 -10.20
C GLN A 356 11.77 6.05 -9.15
N THR A 357 11.89 5.41 -7.99
CA THR A 357 11.03 5.67 -6.83
C THR A 357 11.19 7.11 -6.38
N ILE A 358 10.10 7.88 -6.40
CA ILE A 358 10.04 9.25 -5.87
C ILE A 358 9.60 9.23 -4.41
N ALA A 359 8.58 8.44 -4.10
CA ALA A 359 8.06 8.24 -2.76
C ALA A 359 7.47 6.84 -2.64
N SER A 360 7.64 6.21 -1.50
CA SER A 360 7.07 4.89 -1.21
C SER A 360 6.69 4.79 0.27
N VAL A 361 5.69 3.96 0.56
CA VAL A 361 5.30 3.58 1.92
C VAL A 361 4.60 2.23 1.87
N THR A 362 4.85 1.36 2.85
CA THR A 362 4.04 0.15 3.02
C THR A 362 2.70 0.49 3.66
N TYR A 363 1.65 -0.31 3.37
CA TYR A 363 0.36 -0.17 4.05
C TYR A 363 0.51 -0.26 5.57
N GLN A 364 1.38 -1.16 6.03
CA GLN A 364 1.67 -1.34 7.45
C GLN A 364 2.14 -0.03 8.09
N ASN A 365 3.14 0.61 7.50
CA ASN A 365 3.69 1.84 8.05
C ASN A 365 2.78 3.05 7.83
N PHE A 366 2.01 3.09 6.74
CA PHE A 366 1.01 4.14 6.52
C PHE A 366 -0.07 4.11 7.61
N PHE A 367 -0.72 2.96 7.84
CA PHE A 367 -1.79 2.88 8.85
C PHE A 367 -1.29 3.05 10.29
N ARG A 368 -0.01 2.78 10.56
CA ARG A 368 0.62 3.09 11.86
C ARG A 368 0.84 4.59 12.11
N THR A 369 0.64 5.46 11.14
CA THR A 369 0.71 6.93 11.33
C THR A 369 -0.53 7.48 12.03
N TYR A 370 -1.66 6.78 11.99
CA TYR A 370 -2.87 7.20 12.66
C TYR A 370 -2.75 7.11 14.17
N LYS A 371 -3.29 8.12 14.88
CA LYS A 371 -3.35 8.13 16.35
C LYS A 371 -4.14 6.94 16.88
N LYS A 372 -5.17 6.53 16.17
CA LYS A 372 -6.05 5.41 16.50
C LYS A 372 -6.40 4.65 15.22
N LEU A 373 -6.30 3.34 15.29
CA LEU A 373 -6.62 2.43 14.19
C LEU A 373 -7.63 1.39 14.69
N SER A 374 -8.60 1.07 13.88
CA SER A 374 -9.51 -0.07 14.07
C SER A 374 -9.90 -0.68 12.74
N GLY A 375 -10.55 -1.81 12.77
CA GLY A 375 -10.98 -2.45 11.53
C GLY A 375 -12.20 -3.34 11.72
N MET A 376 -12.83 -3.68 10.60
CA MET A 376 -13.96 -4.61 10.57
C MET A 376 -13.86 -5.54 9.38
N THR A 377 -14.23 -6.78 9.56
CA THR A 377 -14.31 -7.81 8.51
C THR A 377 -15.18 -8.98 8.96
N GLY A 378 -15.50 -9.87 8.03
CA GLY A 378 -16.17 -11.14 8.34
C GLY A 378 -15.23 -12.28 8.77
N THR A 379 -13.90 -12.09 8.63
CA THR A 379 -12.89 -13.15 8.71
C THR A 379 -11.53 -12.63 9.17
N ALA A 380 -11.36 -12.34 10.45
CA ALA A 380 -10.08 -11.85 11.01
C ALA A 380 -9.38 -12.87 11.93
N THR A 381 -10.13 -13.76 12.54
CA THR A 381 -9.62 -14.66 13.61
C THR A 381 -8.48 -15.56 13.12
N THR A 382 -8.47 -15.94 11.84
CA THR A 382 -7.40 -16.76 11.26
C THR A 382 -6.05 -16.04 11.26
N GLU A 383 -6.05 -14.72 11.14
CA GLU A 383 -4.86 -13.85 11.05
C GLU A 383 -4.68 -13.00 12.33
N ALA A 384 -5.34 -13.35 13.44
CA ALA A 384 -5.33 -12.55 14.67
C ALA A 384 -3.92 -12.29 15.22
N ALA A 385 -3.02 -13.29 15.13
CA ALA A 385 -1.63 -13.14 15.55
C ALA A 385 -0.85 -12.12 14.71
N GLU A 386 -1.15 -12.03 13.41
CA GLU A 386 -0.55 -11.04 12.51
C GLU A 386 -1.07 -9.63 12.78
N PHE A 387 -2.38 -9.48 12.97
CA PHE A 387 -2.97 -8.19 13.36
C PHE A 387 -2.41 -7.66 14.67
N GLU A 388 -2.24 -8.51 15.66
CA GLU A 388 -1.65 -8.13 16.95
C GLU A 388 -0.16 -7.80 16.80
N GLY A 389 0.61 -8.66 16.13
CA GLY A 389 2.08 -8.51 16.01
C GLY A 389 2.53 -7.35 15.13
N ILE A 390 1.77 -7.01 14.07
CA ILE A 390 2.13 -5.94 13.12
C ILE A 390 1.47 -4.61 13.47
N TYR A 391 0.18 -4.63 13.77
CA TYR A 391 -0.65 -3.42 13.92
C TYR A 391 -1.06 -3.13 15.36
N ASN A 392 -0.74 -4.04 16.31
CA ASN A 392 -1.22 -3.99 17.70
C ASN A 392 -2.76 -3.95 17.79
N LEU A 393 -3.44 -4.67 16.89
CA LEU A 393 -4.89 -4.75 16.81
C LEU A 393 -5.37 -6.11 17.32
N GLN A 394 -6.17 -6.11 18.37
CA GLN A 394 -6.84 -7.32 18.89
C GLN A 394 -8.10 -7.61 18.07
N VAL A 395 -8.37 -8.89 17.82
CA VAL A 395 -9.57 -9.33 17.11
C VAL A 395 -10.64 -9.78 18.10
N VAL A 396 -11.85 -9.23 17.99
CA VAL A 396 -13.02 -9.61 18.77
C VAL A 396 -14.06 -10.23 17.87
N GLU A 397 -14.32 -11.52 18.01
CA GLU A 397 -15.36 -12.23 17.26
C GLU A 397 -16.74 -11.93 17.87
N ILE A 398 -17.59 -11.23 17.11
CA ILE A 398 -18.93 -10.82 17.51
C ILE A 398 -19.94 -11.89 17.04
N PRO A 399 -20.82 -12.38 17.91
CA PRO A 399 -21.82 -13.37 17.53
C PRO A 399 -22.79 -12.78 16.48
N PRO A 400 -23.30 -13.60 15.56
CA PRO A 400 -24.33 -13.14 14.61
C PRO A 400 -25.64 -12.81 15.35
N ASN A 401 -26.42 -11.88 14.80
CA ASN A 401 -27.73 -11.48 15.35
C ASN A 401 -28.74 -12.65 15.34
N LEU A 402 -28.74 -13.43 14.25
CA LEU A 402 -29.53 -14.67 14.13
C LEU A 402 -28.58 -15.86 13.88
N PRO A 403 -28.95 -17.07 14.36
CA PRO A 403 -28.16 -18.28 14.09
C PRO A 403 -27.96 -18.51 12.58
N VAL A 404 -26.75 -18.95 12.21
CA VAL A 404 -26.43 -19.29 10.81
C VAL A 404 -27.09 -20.59 10.44
N ASN A 405 -27.96 -20.59 9.43
CA ASN A 405 -28.71 -21.76 8.92
C ASN A 405 -28.12 -22.29 7.60
N ARG A 406 -26.81 -22.07 7.38
CA ARG A 406 -26.10 -22.59 6.18
C ARG A 406 -25.63 -24.01 6.44
N ASN A 407 -25.84 -24.91 5.46
CA ASN A 407 -25.30 -26.24 5.42
C ASN A 407 -23.96 -26.25 4.66
N ASP A 408 -22.85 -26.37 5.38
CA ASP A 408 -21.52 -26.50 4.78
C ASP A 408 -21.22 -27.99 4.53
N ARG A 409 -21.32 -28.42 3.24
CA ARG A 409 -21.04 -29.81 2.86
C ARG A 409 -19.54 -30.10 2.89
N GLU A 410 -19.18 -31.37 3.00
CA GLU A 410 -17.81 -31.85 2.88
C GLU A 410 -17.27 -31.58 1.46
N ASP A 411 -15.93 -31.36 1.39
CA ASP A 411 -15.23 -31.15 0.14
C ASP A 411 -15.30 -32.40 -0.73
N GLN A 412 -15.55 -32.22 -2.03
CA GLN A 412 -15.55 -33.27 -3.02
C GLN A 412 -14.24 -33.22 -3.82
N ILE A 413 -13.42 -34.25 -3.68
CA ILE A 413 -12.07 -34.28 -4.25
C ILE A 413 -12.02 -35.30 -5.41
N TYR A 414 -11.44 -34.88 -6.54
CA TYR A 414 -11.31 -35.64 -7.76
C TYR A 414 -9.85 -35.79 -8.18
N MET A 415 -9.55 -36.78 -9.00
CA MET A 415 -8.19 -37.00 -9.50
C MET A 415 -7.78 -35.89 -10.47
N THR A 416 -8.63 -35.55 -11.41
CA THR A 416 -8.35 -34.63 -12.51
C THR A 416 -9.24 -33.38 -12.48
N LYS A 417 -8.76 -32.28 -13.07
CA LYS A 417 -9.55 -31.06 -13.28
C LYS A 417 -10.80 -31.31 -14.13
N LYS A 418 -10.70 -32.23 -15.10
CA LYS A 418 -11.83 -32.57 -15.97
C LYS A 418 -12.98 -33.21 -15.19
N GLU A 419 -12.70 -34.24 -14.38
CA GLU A 419 -13.71 -34.87 -13.51
C GLU A 419 -14.37 -33.89 -12.56
N LYS A 420 -13.56 -32.98 -11.96
CA LYS A 420 -14.03 -31.90 -11.11
C LYS A 420 -15.05 -31.01 -11.83
N TYR A 421 -14.72 -30.53 -13.03
CA TYR A 421 -15.62 -29.64 -13.78
C TYR A 421 -16.89 -30.36 -14.27
N ASP A 422 -16.78 -31.63 -14.64
CA ASP A 422 -17.95 -32.46 -15.01
C ASP A 422 -18.88 -32.62 -13.80
N ALA A 423 -18.36 -32.84 -12.61
CA ALA A 423 -19.14 -32.95 -11.39
C ALA A 423 -19.78 -31.59 -10.97
N VAL A 424 -19.06 -30.47 -11.11
CA VAL A 424 -19.63 -29.14 -10.92
C VAL A 424 -20.80 -28.89 -11.86
N LEU A 425 -20.63 -29.22 -13.14
CA LEU A 425 -21.68 -29.08 -14.15
C LEU A 425 -22.92 -29.91 -13.78
N GLN A 426 -22.74 -31.13 -13.33
CA GLN A 426 -23.85 -32.00 -12.91
C GLN A 426 -24.66 -31.40 -11.77
N LEU A 427 -23.96 -30.89 -10.72
CA LEU A 427 -24.64 -30.24 -9.60
C LEU A 427 -25.35 -28.97 -10.05
N VAL A 428 -24.75 -28.17 -10.92
CA VAL A 428 -25.39 -26.94 -11.45
C VAL A 428 -26.67 -27.28 -12.23
N LEU A 429 -26.65 -28.29 -13.07
CA LEU A 429 -27.83 -28.75 -13.81
C LEU A 429 -28.95 -29.19 -12.88
N GLU A 430 -28.63 -30.00 -11.86
CA GLU A 430 -29.63 -30.49 -10.88
C GLU A 430 -30.29 -29.33 -10.13
N ARG A 431 -29.46 -28.38 -9.63
CA ARG A 431 -29.95 -27.29 -8.81
C ARG A 431 -30.63 -26.18 -9.62
N HIS A 432 -30.21 -25.95 -10.85
CA HIS A 432 -30.85 -25.01 -11.76
C HIS A 432 -32.30 -25.45 -12.12
N GLN A 433 -32.57 -26.78 -12.26
CA GLN A 433 -33.90 -27.30 -12.49
C GLN A 433 -34.92 -26.94 -11.39
N ILE A 434 -34.48 -26.93 -10.14
CA ILE A 434 -35.32 -26.53 -8.98
C ILE A 434 -35.29 -25.02 -8.71
N LYS A 435 -34.68 -24.22 -9.60
CA LYS A 435 -34.54 -22.76 -9.53
C LYS A 435 -33.78 -22.28 -8.31
N GLN A 436 -32.82 -23.06 -7.77
CA GLN A 436 -31.92 -22.62 -6.73
C GLN A 436 -30.94 -21.60 -7.30
N PRO A 437 -30.71 -20.41 -6.68
CA PRO A 437 -29.66 -19.49 -7.09
C PRO A 437 -28.30 -20.09 -6.78
N ILE A 438 -27.33 -19.95 -7.72
CA ILE A 438 -26.02 -20.59 -7.65
C ILE A 438 -24.92 -19.53 -7.83
N LEU A 439 -23.96 -19.49 -6.91
CA LEU A 439 -22.72 -18.71 -7.02
C LEU A 439 -21.55 -19.67 -7.12
N ILE A 440 -20.77 -19.57 -8.21
CA ILE A 440 -19.58 -20.40 -8.44
C ILE A 440 -18.35 -19.54 -8.26
N GLY A 441 -17.55 -19.84 -7.25
CA GLY A 441 -16.27 -19.16 -6.98
C GLY A 441 -15.13 -19.85 -7.69
N THR A 442 -14.29 -19.09 -8.41
CA THR A 442 -13.08 -19.55 -9.09
C THR A 442 -11.86 -18.76 -8.62
N THR A 443 -10.67 -19.35 -8.68
CA THR A 443 -9.42 -18.70 -8.27
C THR A 443 -8.78 -17.83 -9.35
N SER A 444 -9.10 -18.09 -10.63
CA SER A 444 -8.53 -17.35 -11.76
C SER A 444 -9.56 -16.99 -12.82
N VAL A 445 -9.22 -16.01 -13.67
CA VAL A 445 -10.02 -15.62 -14.83
C VAL A 445 -10.14 -16.79 -15.80
N ASP A 446 -9.05 -17.54 -16.05
CA ASP A 446 -9.03 -18.68 -16.97
C ASP A 446 -10.00 -19.78 -16.54
N ASN A 447 -10.02 -20.13 -15.24
CA ASN A 447 -10.95 -21.10 -14.69
C ASN A 447 -12.40 -20.62 -14.83
N SER A 448 -12.66 -19.31 -14.69
CA SER A 448 -14.00 -18.72 -14.92
C SER A 448 -14.44 -18.83 -16.38
N GLU A 449 -13.53 -18.64 -17.33
CA GLU A 449 -13.81 -18.77 -18.76
C GLU A 449 -14.04 -20.24 -19.19
N ILE A 450 -13.27 -21.18 -18.64
CA ILE A 450 -13.45 -22.61 -18.87
C ILE A 450 -14.86 -23.03 -18.44
N LEU A 451 -15.25 -22.65 -17.21
CA LEU A 451 -16.59 -22.95 -16.70
C LEU A 451 -17.69 -22.25 -17.50
N SER A 452 -17.50 -21.01 -17.88
CA SER A 452 -18.44 -20.27 -18.71
C SER A 452 -18.68 -20.98 -20.05
N LYS A 453 -17.62 -21.42 -20.74
CA LYS A 453 -17.74 -22.20 -22.00
C LYS A 453 -18.48 -23.54 -21.78
N LEU A 454 -18.24 -24.21 -20.66
CA LEU A 454 -18.91 -25.45 -20.28
C LEU A 454 -20.42 -25.24 -20.05
N LEU A 455 -20.79 -24.19 -19.32
CA LEU A 455 -22.20 -23.86 -19.06
C LEU A 455 -22.92 -23.44 -20.34
N LEU A 456 -22.29 -22.63 -21.21
CA LEU A 456 -22.86 -22.24 -22.51
C LEU A 456 -23.10 -23.46 -23.42
N LYS A 457 -22.16 -24.40 -23.46
CA LYS A 457 -22.32 -25.66 -24.23
C LYS A 457 -23.53 -26.47 -23.78
N ASN A 458 -23.92 -26.36 -22.51
CA ASN A 458 -25.08 -27.04 -21.92
C ASN A 458 -26.32 -26.13 -21.83
N ASN A 459 -26.35 -25.01 -22.55
CA ASN A 459 -27.48 -24.08 -22.63
C ASN A 459 -27.89 -23.47 -21.27
N ILE A 460 -26.98 -23.35 -20.32
CA ILE A 460 -27.23 -22.69 -19.04
C ILE A 460 -26.88 -21.20 -19.16
N LYS A 461 -27.90 -20.35 -19.04
CA LYS A 461 -27.72 -18.91 -18.99
C LYS A 461 -27.02 -18.52 -17.65
N HIS A 462 -25.98 -17.78 -17.71
CA HIS A 462 -25.18 -17.37 -16.51
C HIS A 462 -24.56 -16.01 -16.70
N ASN A 463 -24.16 -15.40 -15.59
CA ASN A 463 -23.40 -14.17 -15.54
C ASN A 463 -21.94 -14.48 -15.11
N VAL A 464 -20.98 -13.74 -15.64
CA VAL A 464 -19.57 -13.89 -15.28
C VAL A 464 -19.05 -12.58 -14.70
N LEU A 465 -18.51 -12.66 -13.50
CA LEU A 465 -17.88 -11.55 -12.79
C LEU A 465 -16.37 -11.83 -12.70
N ASN A 466 -15.61 -11.17 -13.52
CA ASN A 466 -14.15 -11.25 -13.51
C ASN A 466 -13.54 -9.87 -13.81
N ALA A 467 -12.22 -9.80 -13.74
CA ALA A 467 -11.46 -8.56 -13.95
C ALA A 467 -11.72 -7.86 -15.30
N LYS A 468 -12.33 -8.52 -16.27
CA LYS A 468 -12.61 -7.94 -17.59
C LYS A 468 -13.92 -7.15 -17.65
N VAL A 469 -14.83 -7.31 -16.65
CA VAL A 469 -16.20 -6.73 -16.65
C VAL A 469 -16.45 -6.00 -15.32
N HIS A 470 -15.84 -4.82 -15.14
CA HIS A 470 -15.94 -4.06 -13.88
C HIS A 470 -17.19 -3.21 -13.72
N ASP A 471 -17.65 -2.58 -14.81
CA ASP A 471 -18.66 -1.52 -14.71
C ASP A 471 -20.06 -2.02 -14.28
N GLN A 472 -20.32 -3.32 -14.37
CA GLN A 472 -21.60 -3.95 -14.02
C GLN A 472 -21.51 -4.92 -12.83
N GLU A 473 -20.37 -4.92 -12.11
CA GLU A 473 -20.11 -5.89 -11.04
C GLU A 473 -21.17 -5.82 -9.93
N ALA A 474 -21.44 -4.62 -9.43
CA ALA A 474 -22.39 -4.42 -8.33
C ALA A 474 -23.82 -4.83 -8.70
N GLU A 475 -24.28 -4.49 -9.90
CA GLU A 475 -25.61 -4.83 -10.39
C GLU A 475 -25.79 -6.35 -10.58
N THR A 476 -24.76 -7.00 -11.14
CA THR A 476 -24.80 -8.45 -11.35
C THR A 476 -24.82 -9.22 -10.02
N ILE A 477 -24.09 -8.74 -9.01
CA ILE A 477 -24.11 -9.35 -7.66
C ILE A 477 -25.46 -9.20 -6.99
N LEU A 478 -26.10 -8.04 -7.10
CA LEU A 478 -27.46 -7.84 -6.57
C LEU A 478 -28.47 -8.82 -7.16
N GLN A 479 -28.29 -9.21 -8.42
CA GLN A 479 -29.14 -10.18 -9.09
C GLN A 479 -28.79 -11.66 -8.81
N ALA A 480 -27.60 -11.93 -8.23
CA ALA A 480 -27.13 -13.31 -8.02
C ALA A 480 -28.04 -14.14 -7.10
N GLY A 481 -28.84 -13.51 -6.22
CA GLY A 481 -29.80 -14.17 -5.34
C GLY A 481 -31.17 -14.46 -5.97
N MET A 482 -31.39 -14.11 -7.24
CA MET A 482 -32.66 -14.36 -7.93
C MET A 482 -32.82 -15.85 -8.24
N PRO A 483 -34.08 -16.39 -8.20
CA PRO A 483 -34.36 -17.80 -8.45
C PRO A 483 -33.81 -18.28 -9.80
N GLY A 484 -32.99 -19.34 -9.78
CA GLY A 484 -32.44 -19.96 -10.97
C GLY A 484 -31.26 -19.20 -11.61
N ASN A 485 -30.80 -18.07 -11.06
CA ASN A 485 -29.62 -17.41 -11.57
C ASN A 485 -28.36 -18.20 -11.24
N VAL A 486 -27.47 -18.29 -12.23
CA VAL A 486 -26.11 -18.86 -12.09
C VAL A 486 -25.12 -17.73 -12.30
N THR A 487 -24.25 -17.51 -11.32
CA THR A 487 -23.22 -16.47 -11.37
C THR A 487 -21.86 -17.10 -11.13
N ILE A 488 -20.92 -16.90 -12.04
CA ILE A 488 -19.52 -17.27 -11.87
C ILE A 488 -18.78 -16.02 -11.38
N SER A 489 -18.04 -16.13 -10.30
CA SER A 489 -17.28 -15.02 -9.73
C SER A 489 -15.84 -15.43 -9.49
N THR A 490 -14.89 -14.64 -9.96
CA THR A 490 -13.49 -14.78 -9.53
C THR A 490 -13.34 -14.30 -8.09
N ASN A 491 -12.22 -14.68 -7.50
CA ASN A 491 -11.86 -14.27 -6.16
C ASN A 491 -12.01 -12.74 -5.99
N MET A 492 -12.60 -12.29 -4.89
CA MET A 492 -12.83 -10.88 -4.54
C MET A 492 -13.89 -10.12 -5.35
N ALA A 493 -14.35 -10.60 -6.50
CA ALA A 493 -15.43 -9.93 -7.23
C ALA A 493 -16.70 -9.84 -6.36
N GLY A 494 -17.29 -8.65 -6.27
CA GLY A 494 -18.45 -8.36 -5.44
C GLY A 494 -18.19 -8.33 -3.92
N ARG A 495 -16.95 -8.25 -3.46
CA ARG A 495 -16.64 -8.09 -2.03
C ARG A 495 -17.26 -6.78 -1.51
N GLY A 496 -17.78 -6.81 -0.26
CA GLY A 496 -18.47 -5.66 0.33
C GLY A 496 -19.90 -5.43 -0.20
N THR A 497 -20.36 -6.19 -1.20
CA THR A 497 -21.73 -6.12 -1.71
C THR A 497 -22.53 -7.33 -1.23
N ASP A 498 -23.73 -7.07 -0.69
CA ASP A 498 -24.61 -8.12 -0.21
C ASP A 498 -25.39 -8.79 -1.34
N ILE A 499 -25.46 -10.15 -1.31
CA ILE A 499 -26.36 -10.92 -2.14
C ILE A 499 -27.67 -11.09 -1.36
N LYS A 500 -28.72 -10.42 -1.80
CA LYS A 500 -30.06 -10.57 -1.22
C LYS A 500 -30.81 -11.69 -1.94
N LEU A 501 -31.37 -12.64 -1.18
CA LEU A 501 -32.25 -13.65 -1.78
C LEU A 501 -33.49 -12.99 -2.35
N GLY A 502 -33.81 -13.32 -3.62
CA GLY A 502 -34.93 -12.76 -4.39
C GLY A 502 -34.59 -11.50 -5.17
N GLY A 503 -33.37 -10.97 -5.07
CA GLY A 503 -32.92 -9.71 -5.73
C GLY A 503 -33.51 -8.46 -5.09
N ASP A 504 -33.37 -7.31 -5.77
CA ASP A 504 -33.80 -5.98 -5.28
C ASP A 504 -35.03 -5.43 -6.02
N ASP A 505 -35.71 -6.26 -6.84
CA ASP A 505 -36.86 -5.86 -7.65
C ASP A 505 -38.17 -5.79 -6.85
N ASN A 506 -39.22 -5.18 -7.46
CA ASN A 506 -40.57 -5.10 -6.91
C ASN A 506 -41.22 -6.47 -6.62
N LEU A 507 -40.65 -7.55 -7.14
CA LEU A 507 -41.07 -8.95 -6.90
C LEU A 507 -40.17 -9.67 -5.88
N SER A 508 -39.29 -8.95 -5.17
CA SER A 508 -38.25 -9.53 -4.31
C SER A 508 -38.80 -10.45 -3.22
N ALA A 509 -39.94 -10.12 -2.63
CA ALA A 509 -40.58 -10.97 -1.60
C ALA A 509 -41.02 -12.35 -2.16
N LYS A 510 -41.64 -12.38 -3.33
CA LYS A 510 -42.05 -13.62 -3.99
C LYS A 510 -40.86 -14.44 -4.47
N ASN A 511 -39.88 -13.77 -5.04
CA ASN A 511 -38.64 -14.39 -5.49
C ASN A 511 -37.85 -14.95 -4.30
N LYS A 512 -37.86 -14.25 -3.18
CA LYS A 512 -37.24 -14.73 -1.92
C LYS A 512 -37.86 -16.02 -1.44
N GLU A 513 -39.20 -16.13 -1.43
CA GLU A 513 -39.85 -17.38 -1.06
C GLU A 513 -39.48 -18.55 -1.99
N ILE A 514 -39.41 -18.31 -3.32
CA ILE A 514 -39.01 -19.34 -4.28
C ILE A 514 -37.55 -19.78 -4.00
N SER A 515 -36.64 -18.86 -3.81
CA SER A 515 -35.24 -19.16 -3.51
C SER A 515 -35.09 -19.92 -2.18
N ILE A 516 -35.85 -19.56 -1.15
CA ILE A 516 -35.82 -20.26 0.16
C ILE A 516 -36.36 -21.68 0.00
N LYS A 517 -37.47 -21.87 -0.70
CA LYS A 517 -38.04 -23.22 -0.98
C LYS A 517 -37.08 -24.10 -1.79
N ALA A 518 -36.27 -23.50 -2.65
CA ALA A 518 -35.23 -24.17 -3.42
C ALA A 518 -33.96 -24.51 -2.62
N GLY A 519 -33.83 -24.05 -1.36
CA GLY A 519 -32.69 -24.34 -0.50
C GLY A 519 -31.78 -23.13 -0.27
N GLY A 520 -32.18 -21.92 -0.62
CA GLY A 520 -31.40 -20.69 -0.50
C GLY A 520 -30.25 -20.60 -1.52
N LEU A 521 -29.29 -19.74 -1.30
CA LEU A 521 -28.13 -19.58 -2.19
C LEU A 521 -27.15 -20.76 -2.02
N LEU A 522 -26.86 -21.45 -3.14
CA LEU A 522 -25.81 -22.46 -3.21
C LEU A 522 -24.50 -21.79 -3.61
N VAL A 523 -23.47 -21.96 -2.80
CA VAL A 523 -22.09 -21.51 -3.09
C VAL A 523 -21.24 -22.73 -3.46
N ILE A 524 -20.63 -22.70 -4.64
CA ILE A 524 -19.73 -23.72 -5.14
C ILE A 524 -18.33 -23.12 -5.23
N GLY A 525 -17.38 -23.64 -4.46
CA GLY A 525 -15.94 -23.33 -4.64
C GLY A 525 -15.34 -24.36 -5.61
N THR A 526 -14.65 -23.93 -6.65
CA THR A 526 -14.01 -24.84 -7.62
C THR A 526 -12.56 -25.18 -7.29
N GLU A 527 -11.98 -24.49 -6.36
CA GLU A 527 -10.62 -24.70 -5.85
C GLU A 527 -10.52 -24.13 -4.43
N ARG A 528 -9.52 -24.56 -3.65
CA ARG A 528 -9.13 -23.89 -2.43
C ARG A 528 -8.27 -22.67 -2.76
N HIS A 529 -8.52 -21.57 -2.07
CA HIS A 529 -7.72 -20.37 -2.18
C HIS A 529 -6.40 -20.50 -1.37
N GLU A 530 -5.50 -19.57 -1.56
CA GLU A 530 -4.24 -19.50 -0.81
C GLU A 530 -4.43 -19.37 0.71
N SER A 531 -5.57 -18.87 1.15
CA SER A 531 -5.91 -18.70 2.56
C SER A 531 -7.32 -19.24 2.87
N ARG A 532 -7.44 -19.91 4.02
CA ARG A 532 -8.75 -20.38 4.57
C ARG A 532 -9.73 -19.24 4.80
N ARG A 533 -9.21 -18.05 5.06
CA ARG A 533 -9.98 -16.83 5.23
C ARG A 533 -10.81 -16.52 3.99
N ILE A 534 -10.21 -16.62 2.81
CA ILE A 534 -10.87 -16.37 1.51
C ILE A 534 -11.95 -17.44 1.26
N ASP A 535 -11.67 -18.69 1.58
CA ASP A 535 -12.68 -19.76 1.50
C ASP A 535 -13.88 -19.46 2.40
N ASN A 536 -13.64 -18.98 3.63
CA ASN A 536 -14.69 -18.59 4.56
C ASN A 536 -15.50 -17.37 4.08
N GLN A 537 -14.86 -16.41 3.40
CA GLN A 537 -15.55 -15.28 2.78
C GLN A 537 -16.47 -15.75 1.63
N LEU A 538 -16.02 -16.70 0.80
CA LEU A 538 -16.82 -17.29 -0.24
C LEU A 538 -18.04 -18.02 0.36
N ARG A 539 -17.83 -18.90 1.35
CA ARG A 539 -18.91 -19.55 2.09
C ARG A 539 -19.88 -18.55 2.71
N GLY A 540 -19.36 -17.45 3.27
CA GLY A 540 -20.12 -16.37 3.91
C GLY A 540 -21.01 -15.55 2.96
N ARG A 541 -20.97 -15.80 1.65
CA ARG A 541 -21.93 -15.23 0.70
C ARG A 541 -23.32 -15.80 0.86
N SER A 542 -23.45 -17.00 1.44
CA SER A 542 -24.70 -17.71 1.69
C SER A 542 -25.03 -17.81 3.18
N GLY A 543 -26.30 -17.98 3.53
CA GLY A 543 -26.75 -18.18 4.90
C GLY A 543 -26.66 -16.94 5.79
N ARG A 544 -27.05 -15.76 5.28
CA ARG A 544 -27.00 -14.47 5.96
C ARG A 544 -28.27 -14.19 6.73
N GLN A 545 -28.16 -13.51 7.87
CA GLN A 545 -29.31 -13.09 8.72
C GLN A 545 -30.35 -14.20 8.93
N GLY A 546 -29.87 -15.44 9.20
CA GLY A 546 -30.72 -16.60 9.44
C GLY A 546 -31.34 -17.22 8.17
N ASP A 547 -31.09 -16.72 6.99
CA ASP A 547 -31.52 -17.32 5.72
C ASP A 547 -30.89 -18.72 5.55
N ILE A 548 -31.62 -19.62 4.88
CA ILE A 548 -31.11 -20.95 4.53
C ILE A 548 -30.09 -20.82 3.39
N GLY A 549 -29.09 -21.68 3.38
CA GLY A 549 -28.10 -21.71 2.32
C GLY A 549 -27.25 -22.98 2.34
N GLU A 550 -26.46 -23.17 1.31
CA GLU A 550 -25.60 -24.35 1.15
C GLU A 550 -24.22 -23.94 0.59
N SER A 551 -23.16 -24.62 1.03
CA SER A 551 -21.85 -24.46 0.43
C SER A 551 -21.15 -25.80 0.21
N VAL A 552 -20.38 -25.91 -0.89
CA VAL A 552 -19.58 -27.10 -1.23
C VAL A 552 -18.35 -26.70 -2.02
N PHE A 553 -17.22 -27.37 -1.77
CA PHE A 553 -16.01 -27.21 -2.56
C PHE A 553 -15.75 -28.45 -3.41
N PHE A 554 -15.44 -28.23 -4.69
CA PHE A 554 -14.99 -29.23 -5.65
C PHE A 554 -13.50 -29.02 -5.93
N LEU A 555 -12.70 -30.01 -5.64
CA LEU A 555 -11.24 -29.90 -5.65
C LEU A 555 -10.64 -30.95 -6.56
N SER A 556 -9.47 -30.67 -7.12
CA SER A 556 -8.66 -31.65 -7.88
C SER A 556 -7.25 -31.72 -7.34
N LEU A 557 -6.64 -32.88 -7.48
CA LEU A 557 -5.22 -33.05 -7.14
C LEU A 557 -4.29 -32.31 -8.12
N GLU A 558 -4.82 -31.95 -9.29
CA GLU A 558 -4.12 -31.14 -10.29
C GLU A 558 -4.27 -29.62 -10.04
N ASP A 559 -5.00 -29.20 -8.99
CA ASP A 559 -5.13 -27.78 -8.64
C ASP A 559 -3.78 -27.24 -8.16
N ASP A 560 -3.47 -25.98 -8.46
CA ASP A 560 -2.15 -25.38 -8.23
C ASP A 560 -1.70 -25.47 -6.76
N LEU A 561 -2.59 -25.28 -5.81
CA LEU A 561 -2.29 -25.45 -4.38
C LEU A 561 -1.75 -26.84 -4.06
N MET A 562 -2.34 -27.89 -4.67
CA MET A 562 -1.91 -29.28 -4.44
C MET A 562 -0.65 -29.62 -5.22
N ARG A 563 -0.50 -29.12 -6.43
CA ARG A 563 0.67 -29.31 -7.28
C ARG A 563 1.94 -28.69 -6.68
N ILE A 564 1.85 -27.46 -6.18
CA ILE A 564 3.01 -26.69 -5.72
C ILE A 564 3.35 -27.04 -4.25
N PHE A 565 2.35 -27.10 -3.39
CA PHE A 565 2.55 -27.25 -1.94
C PHE A 565 2.16 -28.62 -1.38
N GLY A 566 1.59 -29.50 -2.20
CA GLY A 566 1.28 -30.88 -1.85
C GLY A 566 2.53 -31.71 -1.60
N SER A 567 2.47 -32.63 -0.65
CA SER A 567 3.60 -33.50 -0.35
C SER A 567 3.63 -34.71 -1.30
N LYS A 568 4.84 -35.13 -1.75
CA LYS A 568 5.08 -36.38 -2.51
C LYS A 568 4.50 -37.63 -1.82
N THR A 569 4.28 -37.56 -0.51
CA THR A 569 3.61 -38.62 0.27
C THR A 569 2.14 -38.81 -0.15
N LEU A 570 1.49 -37.78 -0.67
CA LEU A 570 0.09 -37.84 -1.09
C LEU A 570 -0.07 -38.69 -2.36
N GLU A 571 0.85 -38.54 -3.35
CA GLU A 571 0.88 -39.38 -4.56
C GLU A 571 1.04 -40.84 -4.22
N ASN A 572 1.90 -41.17 -3.24
CA ASN A 572 2.12 -42.53 -2.74
C ASN A 572 0.91 -43.10 -1.96
N VAL A 573 0.10 -42.26 -1.30
CA VAL A 573 -1.15 -42.69 -0.62
C VAL A 573 -2.23 -42.99 -1.65
N LEU A 574 -2.36 -42.13 -2.66
CA LEU A 574 -3.36 -42.25 -3.72
C LEU A 574 -3.14 -43.46 -4.60
N SER A 575 -1.89 -43.72 -4.97
CA SER A 575 -1.53 -44.92 -5.74
C SER A 575 -1.87 -46.25 -5.00
N LYS A 576 -1.97 -46.22 -3.66
CA LYS A 576 -2.35 -47.36 -2.82
C LYS A 576 -3.86 -47.47 -2.56
N LEU A 577 -4.64 -46.39 -2.76
CA LEU A 577 -6.07 -46.39 -2.50
C LEU A 577 -6.94 -46.95 -3.62
N GLY A 578 -6.35 -47.20 -4.83
CA GLY A 578 -7.05 -47.85 -5.93
C GLY A 578 -8.31 -47.12 -6.41
N VAL A 579 -8.35 -45.77 -6.32
CA VAL A 579 -9.49 -44.92 -6.71
C VAL A 579 -9.74 -45.07 -8.21
N LYS A 580 -11.00 -45.28 -8.58
CA LYS A 580 -11.41 -45.33 -9.99
C LYS A 580 -11.75 -43.96 -10.54
N GLU A 581 -11.56 -43.79 -11.86
CA GLU A 581 -11.99 -42.54 -12.54
C GLU A 581 -13.44 -42.20 -12.22
N GLY A 582 -13.71 -40.93 -11.84
CA GLY A 582 -15.03 -40.42 -11.53
C GLY A 582 -15.51 -40.64 -10.07
N GLU A 583 -14.75 -41.34 -9.24
CA GLU A 583 -15.14 -41.53 -7.83
C GLU A 583 -14.69 -40.32 -6.96
N VAL A 584 -15.61 -39.84 -6.11
CA VAL A 584 -15.28 -38.81 -5.12
C VAL A 584 -14.34 -39.38 -4.05
N ILE A 585 -13.21 -38.78 -3.86
CA ILE A 585 -12.25 -39.18 -2.83
C ILE A 585 -12.65 -38.51 -1.50
N THR A 586 -13.29 -39.27 -0.61
CA THR A 586 -13.67 -38.84 0.75
C THR A 586 -12.73 -39.49 1.76
N HIS A 587 -11.54 -38.90 1.96
CA HIS A 587 -10.60 -39.43 2.93
C HIS A 587 -10.02 -38.32 3.80
N SER A 588 -10.18 -38.47 5.12
CA SER A 588 -9.75 -37.45 6.11
C SER A 588 -8.26 -37.06 6.03
N LEU A 589 -7.41 -37.93 5.51
CA LEU A 589 -5.98 -37.65 5.29
C LEU A 589 -5.76 -36.62 4.18
N ILE A 590 -6.58 -36.62 3.13
CA ILE A 590 -6.47 -35.70 2.02
C ILE A 590 -6.97 -34.31 2.42
N THR A 591 -8.08 -34.24 3.14
CA THR A 591 -8.56 -32.97 3.73
C THR A 591 -7.49 -32.36 4.62
N LYS A 592 -6.85 -33.16 5.48
CA LYS A 592 -5.73 -32.69 6.33
C LYS A 592 -4.49 -32.28 5.55
N ALA A 593 -4.22 -32.91 4.41
CA ALA A 593 -3.10 -32.55 3.54
C ALA A 593 -3.36 -31.20 2.87
N LEU A 594 -4.59 -30.96 2.39
CA LEU A 594 -5.04 -29.67 1.86
C LEU A 594 -4.93 -28.55 2.90
N GLU A 595 -5.41 -28.79 4.12
CA GLU A 595 -5.29 -27.82 5.20
C GLU A 595 -3.82 -27.47 5.51
N ARG A 596 -2.93 -28.45 5.50
CA ARG A 596 -1.49 -28.23 5.69
C ARG A 596 -0.86 -27.47 4.53
N ALA A 597 -1.27 -27.75 3.29
CA ALA A 597 -0.82 -27.01 2.11
C ALA A 597 -1.22 -25.53 2.23
N GLN A 598 -2.48 -25.23 2.55
CA GLN A 598 -2.93 -23.85 2.81
C GLN A 598 -2.16 -23.18 3.94
N GLN A 599 -1.95 -23.87 5.07
CA GLN A 599 -1.17 -23.32 6.19
C GLN A 599 0.27 -23.00 5.78
N LYS A 600 0.88 -23.82 4.91
CA LYS A 600 2.24 -23.56 4.40
C LYS A 600 2.27 -22.28 3.54
N VAL A 601 1.27 -22.08 2.69
CA VAL A 601 1.13 -20.87 1.86
C VAL A 601 0.87 -19.64 2.75
N GLU A 602 -0.05 -19.75 3.70
CA GLU A 602 -0.34 -18.68 4.68
C GLU A 602 0.94 -18.25 5.41
N SER A 603 1.73 -19.22 5.91
CA SER A 603 3.01 -18.96 6.60
C SER A 603 4.04 -18.31 5.68
N HIS A 604 4.17 -18.80 4.45
CA HIS A 604 5.10 -18.22 3.46
C HIS A 604 4.74 -16.76 3.13
N ASN A 605 3.46 -16.48 2.90
CA ASN A 605 2.98 -15.14 2.64
C ASN A 605 3.17 -14.20 3.84
N TYR A 606 2.98 -14.71 5.07
CA TYR A 606 3.29 -13.98 6.30
C TYR A 606 4.78 -13.61 6.39
N ASP A 607 5.66 -14.56 6.08
CA ASP A 607 7.12 -14.32 6.11
C ASP A 607 7.54 -13.26 5.08
N ILE A 608 6.94 -13.26 3.87
CA ILE A 608 7.16 -12.23 2.86
C ILE A 608 6.76 -10.85 3.42
N ARG A 609 5.54 -10.71 3.96
CA ARG A 609 5.08 -9.44 4.54
C ARG A 609 5.97 -8.96 5.68
N LYS A 610 6.40 -9.89 6.55
CA LYS A 610 7.31 -9.60 7.67
C LYS A 610 8.69 -9.13 7.19
N GLN A 611 9.21 -9.73 6.12
CA GLN A 611 10.49 -9.28 5.54
C GLN A 611 10.35 -7.88 4.93
N ILE A 612 9.31 -7.64 4.13
CA ILE A 612 9.05 -6.31 3.55
C ILE A 612 8.99 -5.25 4.66
N LEU A 613 8.24 -5.52 5.71
CA LEU A 613 8.10 -4.61 6.84
C LEU A 613 9.42 -4.34 7.54
N LYS A 614 10.25 -5.36 7.80
CA LYS A 614 11.56 -5.18 8.45
C LYS A 614 12.47 -4.20 7.71
N PHE A 615 12.51 -4.28 6.39
CA PHE A 615 13.31 -3.37 5.58
C PHE A 615 12.67 -1.97 5.51
N ASP A 616 11.34 -1.89 5.36
CA ASP A 616 10.65 -0.60 5.31
C ASP A 616 10.59 0.11 6.66
N ASP A 617 10.65 -0.59 7.80
CA ASP A 617 10.70 0.04 9.12
C ASP A 617 11.93 0.97 9.26
N ILE A 618 13.09 0.55 8.72
CA ILE A 618 14.30 1.38 8.71
C ILE A 618 14.08 2.64 7.86
N LEU A 619 13.55 2.46 6.65
CA LEU A 619 13.21 3.59 5.77
C LEU A 619 12.10 4.47 6.37
N ASN A 620 11.18 3.88 7.12
CA ASN A 620 10.08 4.61 7.73
C ASN A 620 10.56 5.56 8.85
N ASP A 621 11.54 5.16 9.62
CA ASP A 621 12.11 6.04 10.65
C ASP A 621 12.82 7.23 9.98
N GLN A 622 13.56 7.01 8.90
CA GLN A 622 14.19 8.06 8.10
C GLN A 622 13.12 8.96 7.44
N ARG A 623 12.08 8.35 6.87
CA ARG A 623 10.95 9.06 6.23
C ARG A 623 10.24 9.99 7.20
N LYS A 624 9.99 9.56 8.44
CA LYS A 624 9.39 10.39 9.47
C LYS A 624 10.18 11.66 9.74
N ILE A 625 11.51 11.56 9.79
CA ILE A 625 12.40 12.73 9.99
C ILE A 625 12.26 13.69 8.81
N ILE A 626 12.42 13.19 7.59
CA ILE A 626 12.36 14.01 6.36
C ILE A 626 10.98 14.68 6.21
N TYR A 627 9.89 13.93 6.40
CA TYR A 627 8.54 14.45 6.24
C TYR A 627 8.16 15.45 7.34
N LYS A 628 8.66 15.24 8.56
CA LYS A 628 8.49 16.20 9.65
C LYS A 628 9.20 17.52 9.33
N ASN A 629 10.48 17.46 8.93
CA ASN A 629 11.25 18.65 8.55
C ASN A 629 10.58 19.37 7.37
N ARG A 630 10.13 18.64 6.38
CA ARG A 630 9.40 19.19 5.23
C ARG A 630 8.11 19.90 5.63
N LYS A 631 7.31 19.29 6.52
CA LYS A 631 6.06 19.86 7.03
C LYS A 631 6.31 21.13 7.85
N GLU A 632 7.39 21.15 8.62
CA GLU A 632 7.82 22.33 9.39
C GLU A 632 8.20 23.50 8.47
N ILE A 633 9.02 23.26 7.45
CA ILE A 633 9.36 24.25 6.43
C ILE A 633 8.11 24.78 5.72
N LEU A 634 7.14 23.90 5.37
CA LEU A 634 5.88 24.32 4.76
C LEU A 634 5.01 25.17 5.66
N ALA A 635 4.92 24.83 6.94
CA ALA A 635 4.05 25.50 7.91
C ALA A 635 4.62 26.88 8.34
N THR A 636 5.92 27.06 8.25
CA THR A 636 6.61 28.26 8.72
C THR A 636 6.55 29.37 7.66
N ASN A 637 6.26 30.60 8.10
CA ASN A 637 6.25 31.78 7.25
C ASN A 637 7.58 32.50 7.14
N ASP A 638 8.37 32.53 8.24
CA ASP A 638 9.74 33.11 8.26
C ASP A 638 10.76 31.98 8.44
N GLN A 639 11.55 31.71 7.39
CA GLN A 639 12.50 30.61 7.38
C GLN A 639 13.82 30.92 8.07
N SER A 640 14.02 32.16 8.55
CA SER A 640 15.32 32.64 9.06
C SER A 640 15.89 31.81 10.19
N TYR A 641 15.04 31.36 11.13
CA TYR A 641 15.52 30.54 12.25
C TYR A 641 15.99 29.16 11.79
N ILE A 642 15.26 28.53 10.81
CA ILE A 642 15.68 27.25 10.26
C ILE A 642 17.04 27.38 9.53
N VAL A 643 17.21 28.45 8.74
CA VAL A 643 18.49 28.71 8.05
C VAL A 643 19.62 28.95 9.05
N GLN A 644 19.37 29.67 10.14
CA GLN A 644 20.37 29.89 11.20
C GLN A 644 20.75 28.61 11.93
N ASP A 645 19.79 27.73 12.21
CA ASP A 645 20.06 26.41 12.77
C ASP A 645 20.93 25.58 11.83
N ILE A 646 20.59 25.50 10.52
CA ILE A 646 21.41 24.82 9.51
C ILE A 646 22.84 25.41 9.43
N ILE A 647 22.98 26.74 9.48
CA ILE A 647 24.32 27.37 9.51
C ILE A 647 25.11 26.93 10.73
N THR A 648 24.47 26.93 11.91
CA THR A 648 25.11 26.57 13.17
C THR A 648 25.56 25.12 13.20
N ASP A 649 24.70 24.22 12.74
CA ASP A 649 24.97 22.78 12.67
C ASP A 649 26.07 22.49 11.66
N PHE A 650 26.01 23.04 10.44
CA PHE A 650 27.01 22.85 9.41
C PHE A 650 28.38 23.38 9.84
N VAL A 651 28.44 24.58 10.45
CA VAL A 651 29.70 25.12 10.97
C VAL A 651 30.26 24.25 12.08
N SER A 652 29.40 23.71 12.95
CA SER A 652 29.82 22.77 14.00
C SER A 652 30.41 21.48 13.42
N ASP A 653 29.80 20.93 12.39
CA ASP A 653 30.25 19.70 11.72
C ASP A 653 31.61 19.91 11.02
N ILE A 654 31.79 21.00 10.29
CA ILE A 654 33.08 21.26 9.62
C ILE A 654 34.21 21.59 10.62
N ILE A 655 33.88 22.19 11.75
CA ILE A 655 34.84 22.40 12.85
C ILE A 655 35.27 21.06 13.43
N LEU A 656 34.30 20.17 13.75
CA LEU A 656 34.58 18.84 14.30
C LEU A 656 35.43 17.99 13.34
N GLU A 657 35.20 18.10 12.03
CA GLU A 657 36.01 17.41 11.02
C GLU A 657 37.43 17.97 10.88
N CYS A 658 37.56 19.30 10.89
CA CYS A 658 38.87 19.95 10.65
C CYS A 658 39.68 20.15 11.93
N ILE A 659 39.02 20.22 13.09
CA ILE A 659 39.57 20.44 14.43
C ILE A 659 39.08 19.30 15.33
N PRO A 660 39.68 18.09 15.25
CA PRO A 660 39.26 16.98 16.10
C PRO A 660 39.46 17.27 17.58
N PRO A 661 38.52 16.92 18.47
CA PRO A 661 38.63 17.17 19.90
C PRO A 661 39.88 16.57 20.50
N LYS A 662 40.49 17.29 21.43
CA LYS A 662 41.74 16.88 22.17
C LYS A 662 43.00 16.79 21.32
N LYS A 663 43.03 17.33 20.12
CA LYS A 663 44.24 17.47 19.32
C LYS A 663 44.86 18.86 19.47
N TYR A 664 46.18 18.93 19.34
CA TYR A 664 46.90 20.21 19.39
C TYR A 664 46.72 21.01 18.11
N SER A 665 46.81 22.34 18.17
CA SER A 665 46.61 23.27 17.06
C SER A 665 47.43 22.94 15.79
N HIS A 666 48.61 22.32 15.93
CA HIS A 666 49.45 21.90 14.79
C HIS A 666 48.90 20.69 14.04
N GLU A 667 47.90 19.97 14.60
CA GLU A 667 47.21 18.87 13.94
C GLU A 667 45.89 19.31 13.28
N TRP A 668 45.54 20.57 13.41
CA TRP A 668 44.31 21.15 12.85
C TRP A 668 44.50 21.41 11.35
N ASN A 669 43.44 21.15 10.57
CA ASN A 669 43.48 21.29 9.11
C ASN A 669 42.91 22.65 8.66
N ALA A 670 43.68 23.72 8.82
CA ALA A 670 43.30 25.08 8.41
C ALA A 670 42.96 25.19 6.91
N PRO A 671 43.77 24.62 5.97
CA PRO A 671 43.47 24.71 4.55
C PRO A 671 42.13 24.08 4.17
N LEU A 672 41.78 22.93 4.79
CA LEU A 672 40.52 22.26 4.54
C LEU A 672 39.32 23.08 5.06
N LEU A 673 39.44 23.62 6.27
CA LEU A 673 38.41 24.47 6.89
C LEU A 673 38.19 25.73 6.06
N GLN A 674 39.29 26.43 5.67
CA GLN A 674 39.20 27.60 4.81
C GLN A 674 38.54 27.31 3.46
N LYS A 675 38.85 26.17 2.85
CA LYS A 675 38.25 25.74 1.59
C LYS A 675 36.75 25.48 1.77
N LYS A 676 36.33 24.73 2.80
CA LYS A 676 34.93 24.43 3.05
C LYS A 676 34.12 25.70 3.32
N VAL A 677 34.59 26.61 4.14
CA VAL A 677 33.95 27.91 4.41
C VAL A 677 33.83 28.73 3.12
N LYS A 678 34.90 28.79 2.31
CA LYS A 678 34.88 29.53 1.04
C LYS A 678 33.94 28.91 0.01
N ASP A 679 33.94 27.59 -0.13
CA ASP A 679 33.14 26.89 -1.15
C ASP A 679 31.63 26.91 -0.80
N THR A 680 31.28 26.97 0.50
CA THR A 680 29.90 26.96 0.95
C THR A 680 29.30 28.35 1.12
N PHE A 681 30.02 29.25 1.83
CA PHE A 681 29.49 30.57 2.14
C PHE A 681 30.00 31.67 1.22
N PHE A 682 31.00 31.38 0.36
CA PHE A 682 31.65 32.36 -0.54
C PHE A 682 32.29 33.52 0.23
N ILE A 683 32.90 33.22 1.40
CA ILE A 683 33.63 34.14 2.25
C ILE A 683 35.10 33.67 2.29
N ASN A 684 35.99 34.62 2.18
CA ASN A 684 37.42 34.31 2.35
C ASN A 684 37.87 34.79 3.73
N LEU A 685 38.01 33.87 4.67
CA LEU A 685 38.44 34.17 6.06
C LEU A 685 39.89 33.81 6.26
N PRO A 686 40.66 34.57 7.07
CA PRO A 686 42.05 34.32 7.33
C PRO A 686 42.24 33.24 8.42
N ILE A 687 41.69 32.05 8.21
CA ILE A 687 41.63 30.94 9.19
C ILE A 687 43.02 30.47 9.60
N GLU A 688 43.95 30.43 8.66
CA GLU A 688 45.33 30.07 8.96
C GLU A 688 45.97 31.02 9.98
N ASN A 689 45.66 32.33 9.93
CA ASN A 689 46.17 33.30 10.91
C ASN A 689 45.54 33.04 12.28
N TRP A 690 44.26 32.72 12.35
CA TRP A 690 43.56 32.44 13.61
C TRP A 690 44.12 31.21 14.34
N PHE A 691 44.56 30.18 13.58
CA PHE A 691 45.18 28.97 14.16
C PHE A 691 46.55 29.24 14.81
N ASN A 692 47.24 30.33 14.41
CA ASN A 692 48.52 30.73 14.93
C ASN A 692 48.41 31.77 16.06
N GLU A 693 47.20 32.19 16.45
CA GLU A 693 46.96 33.12 17.55
C GLU A 693 47.04 32.38 18.89
N ASP A 694 47.82 32.92 19.86
CA ASP A 694 47.89 32.33 21.19
C ASP A 694 46.58 32.46 21.96
N GLY A 695 46.08 31.32 22.51
CA GLY A 695 44.86 31.29 23.33
C GLY A 695 43.54 31.14 22.57
N VAL A 696 43.58 30.93 21.25
CA VAL A 696 42.40 30.65 20.43
C VAL A 696 42.14 29.16 20.48
N ASP A 697 40.93 28.81 20.92
CA ASP A 697 40.39 27.43 20.94
C ASP A 697 39.38 27.19 19.83
N GLU A 698 38.89 25.96 19.77
CA GLU A 698 37.91 25.51 18.78
C GLU A 698 36.58 26.29 18.83
N GLU A 699 36.14 26.67 20.05
CA GLU A 699 34.89 27.43 20.26
C GLU A 699 35.01 28.89 19.79
N GLU A 700 36.19 29.52 20.01
CA GLU A 700 36.45 30.88 19.52
C GLU A 700 36.52 30.92 17.99
N ILE A 701 37.11 29.89 17.33
CA ILE A 701 37.14 29.79 15.88
C ILE A 701 35.72 29.59 15.32
N LYS A 702 34.96 28.71 15.94
CA LYS A 702 33.56 28.50 15.61
C LYS A 702 32.73 29.78 15.67
N LYS A 703 32.88 30.51 16.77
CA LYS A 703 32.21 31.80 17.00
C LYS A 703 32.59 32.83 15.93
N ARG A 704 33.88 33.01 15.64
CA ARG A 704 34.34 33.95 14.60
C ARG A 704 33.79 33.59 13.22
N ILE A 705 33.73 32.31 12.86
CA ILE A 705 33.14 31.86 11.59
C ILE A 705 31.63 32.16 11.58
N LEU A 706 30.90 31.82 12.66
CA LEU A 706 29.48 32.08 12.79
C LEU A 706 29.13 33.57 12.68
N ASP A 707 29.91 34.44 13.35
CA ASP A 707 29.71 35.87 13.30
C ASP A 707 29.84 36.42 11.88
N GLN A 708 30.86 35.98 11.13
CA GLN A 708 31.07 36.44 9.74
C GLN A 708 30.01 35.87 8.78
N VAL A 709 29.61 34.62 8.97
CA VAL A 709 28.56 33.98 8.15
C VAL A 709 27.21 34.63 8.42
N ASN A 710 26.88 34.88 9.71
CA ASN A 710 25.61 35.51 10.08
C ASN A 710 25.57 36.97 9.60
N GLN A 711 26.69 37.72 9.68
CA GLN A 711 26.76 39.06 9.12
C GLN A 711 26.40 39.05 7.61
N LYS A 712 27.04 38.16 6.84
CA LYS A 712 26.75 38.04 5.40
C LYS A 712 25.30 37.63 5.11
N TYR A 713 24.74 36.74 5.94
CA TYR A 713 23.34 36.35 5.81
C TYR A 713 22.39 37.52 6.10
N GLU A 714 22.64 38.31 7.12
CA GLU A 714 21.85 39.50 7.45
C GLU A 714 22.02 40.61 6.38
N GLU A 715 23.19 40.83 5.81
CA GLU A 715 23.40 41.71 4.66
C GLU A 715 22.51 41.28 3.48
N LYS A 716 22.40 39.98 3.24
CA LYS A 716 21.55 39.43 2.19
C LYS A 716 20.05 39.61 2.53
N ARG A 717 19.64 39.44 3.78
CA ARG A 717 18.26 39.69 4.24
C ARG A 717 17.86 41.15 4.09
N ASN A 718 18.77 42.06 4.31
CA ASN A 718 18.54 43.50 4.16
C ASN A 718 18.47 43.95 2.69
N LYS A 719 19.02 43.15 1.74
CA LYS A 719 18.98 43.44 0.30
C LYS A 719 17.62 43.15 -0.34
N TYR A 720 16.85 42.22 0.21
CA TYR A 720 15.58 41.74 -0.35
C TYR A 720 14.43 41.91 0.66
N SER A 721 13.15 41.92 0.18
CA SER A 721 12.01 41.89 1.12
C SER A 721 11.98 40.55 1.89
N LYS A 722 11.50 40.61 3.14
CA LYS A 722 11.43 39.40 3.99
C LYS A 722 10.60 38.29 3.35
N GLU A 723 9.47 38.65 2.73
CA GLU A 723 8.55 37.71 2.10
C GLU A 723 9.21 37.02 0.89
N LEU A 724 9.91 37.80 0.06
CA LEU A 724 10.56 37.28 -1.14
C LEU A 724 11.72 36.35 -0.79
N LEU A 725 12.53 36.72 0.19
CA LEU A 725 13.65 35.90 0.62
C LEU A 725 13.17 34.63 1.31
N SER A 726 12.22 34.73 2.23
CA SER A 726 11.64 33.55 2.90
C SER A 726 10.99 32.59 1.93
N PHE A 727 10.31 33.09 0.88
CA PHE A 727 9.79 32.27 -0.20
C PHE A 727 10.90 31.54 -0.97
N ALA A 728 12.00 32.24 -1.26
CA ALA A 728 13.15 31.65 -1.97
C ALA A 728 13.85 30.60 -1.11
N GLU A 729 14.06 30.88 0.18
CA GLU A 729 14.63 29.96 1.17
C GLU A 729 13.80 28.68 1.29
N LYS A 730 12.49 28.83 1.44
CA LYS A 730 11.52 27.72 1.46
C LYS A 730 11.66 26.84 0.21
N ARG A 731 11.68 27.44 -0.98
CA ARG A 731 11.80 26.69 -2.24
C ARG A 731 13.14 25.98 -2.37
N VAL A 732 14.24 26.62 -1.96
CA VAL A 732 15.57 26.01 -2.03
C VAL A 732 15.65 24.81 -1.09
N MET A 733 15.20 24.95 0.16
CA MET A 733 15.20 23.87 1.13
C MET A 733 14.33 22.68 0.66
N LEU A 734 13.10 22.93 0.26
CA LEU A 734 12.21 21.87 -0.24
C LEU A 734 12.80 21.16 -1.46
N PHE A 735 13.35 21.91 -2.41
CA PHE A 735 13.96 21.32 -3.60
C PHE A 735 15.15 20.42 -3.26
N GLN A 736 16.03 20.85 -2.34
CA GLN A 736 17.19 20.04 -1.95
C GLN A 736 16.77 18.79 -1.16
N ILE A 737 15.81 18.93 -0.23
CA ILE A 737 15.26 17.80 0.52
C ILE A 737 14.66 16.78 -0.47
N ASP A 738 13.79 17.20 -1.38
CA ASP A 738 13.11 16.31 -2.31
C ASP A 738 14.09 15.62 -3.28
N LYS A 739 15.16 16.34 -3.68
CA LYS A 739 16.22 15.80 -4.54
C LYS A 739 17.05 14.75 -3.81
N ASN A 740 17.60 15.11 -2.63
CA ASN A 740 18.47 14.23 -1.88
C ASN A 740 17.71 12.99 -1.37
N TRP A 741 16.44 13.15 -0.97
CA TRP A 741 15.60 12.04 -0.56
C TRP A 741 15.36 11.04 -1.70
N ARG A 742 15.10 11.50 -2.92
CA ARG A 742 14.98 10.61 -4.09
C ARG A 742 16.28 9.87 -4.41
N GLU A 743 17.42 10.56 -4.33
CA GLU A 743 18.74 9.94 -4.53
C GLU A 743 19.00 8.89 -3.45
N HIS A 744 18.61 9.17 -2.20
CA HIS A 744 18.71 8.23 -1.08
C HIS A 744 17.82 7.00 -1.26
N LEU A 745 16.54 7.16 -1.67
CA LEU A 745 15.65 6.04 -1.95
C LEU A 745 16.25 5.11 -3.02
N ALA A 746 16.81 5.66 -4.10
CA ALA A 746 17.47 4.86 -5.13
C ALA A 746 18.72 4.12 -4.60
N ALA A 747 19.51 4.76 -3.73
CA ALA A 747 20.65 4.09 -3.08
C ALA A 747 20.17 2.95 -2.16
N MET A 748 19.07 3.16 -1.43
CA MET A 748 18.49 2.15 -0.54
C MET A 748 17.89 0.97 -1.32
N ASP A 749 17.25 1.19 -2.47
CA ASP A 749 16.76 0.12 -3.35
C ASP A 749 17.94 -0.71 -3.88
N THR A 750 19.03 -0.05 -4.28
CA THR A 750 20.28 -0.73 -4.70
C THR A 750 20.91 -1.54 -3.55
N LEU A 751 20.97 -0.97 -2.35
CA LEU A 751 21.48 -1.66 -1.16
C LEU A 751 20.64 -2.89 -0.84
N ARG A 752 19.32 -2.77 -0.88
CA ARG A 752 18.39 -3.87 -0.60
C ARG A 752 18.57 -5.04 -1.57
N SER A 753 18.75 -4.77 -2.86
CA SER A 753 18.97 -5.82 -3.86
C SER A 753 20.31 -6.52 -3.71
N SER A 754 21.36 -5.80 -3.27
CA SER A 754 22.72 -6.31 -3.13
C SER A 754 23.02 -6.97 -1.79
N VAL A 755 22.31 -6.61 -0.71
CA VAL A 755 22.64 -7.06 0.65
C VAL A 755 22.50 -8.57 0.84
N ASN A 756 21.60 -9.22 0.11
CA ASN A 756 21.43 -10.69 0.16
C ASN A 756 22.67 -11.45 -0.31
N LEU A 757 23.47 -10.88 -1.20
CA LEU A 757 24.73 -11.48 -1.65
C LEU A 757 25.77 -11.58 -0.53
N ARG A 758 25.68 -10.72 0.50
CA ARG A 758 26.58 -10.71 1.65
C ARG A 758 26.34 -11.88 2.62
N ALA A 759 25.16 -12.51 2.55
CA ALA A 759 24.89 -13.76 3.28
C ALA A 759 25.91 -14.87 2.91
N MET A 760 26.43 -14.87 1.68
CA MET A 760 27.47 -15.80 1.25
C MET A 760 28.79 -15.60 2.02
N GLY A 761 29.04 -14.40 2.59
CA GLY A 761 30.17 -14.10 3.46
C GLY A 761 29.93 -14.35 4.94
N GLY A 762 28.83 -15.01 5.32
CA GLY A 762 28.48 -15.34 6.72
C GLY A 762 27.97 -14.16 7.54
N LYS A 763 27.62 -13.02 6.91
CA LYS A 763 27.06 -11.83 7.58
C LYS A 763 25.54 -11.86 7.52
N ASP A 764 24.90 -11.35 8.57
CA ASP A 764 23.43 -11.15 8.56
C ASP A 764 23.06 -10.00 7.61
N PRO A 765 22.35 -10.28 6.50
CA PRO A 765 21.96 -9.25 5.52
C PRO A 765 21.18 -8.10 6.13
N PHE A 766 20.31 -8.36 7.10
CA PHE A 766 19.51 -7.32 7.72
C PHE A 766 20.35 -6.38 8.59
N TYR A 767 21.32 -6.91 9.33
CA TYR A 767 22.22 -6.10 10.14
C TYR A 767 23.11 -5.19 9.26
N GLU A 768 23.67 -5.74 8.16
CA GLU A 768 24.46 -4.94 7.21
C GLU A 768 23.61 -3.86 6.56
N TYR A 769 22.36 -4.20 6.14
CA TYR A 769 21.44 -3.20 5.61
C TYR A 769 21.15 -2.08 6.60
N LYS A 770 20.87 -2.41 7.87
CA LYS A 770 20.60 -1.43 8.91
C LYS A 770 21.80 -0.49 9.14
N LYS A 771 23.00 -1.05 9.18
CA LYS A 771 24.22 -0.27 9.39
C LYS A 771 24.49 0.69 8.23
N GLU A 772 24.51 0.17 7.00
CA GLU A 772 24.82 0.99 5.82
C GLU A 772 23.70 2.01 5.53
N SER A 773 22.46 1.68 5.79
CA SER A 773 21.36 2.63 5.65
C SER A 773 21.50 3.82 6.59
N PHE A 774 21.99 3.60 7.80
CA PHE A 774 22.27 4.67 8.77
C PHE A 774 23.42 5.57 8.29
N ASP A 775 24.49 4.97 7.78
CA ASP A 775 25.64 5.72 7.25
C ASP A 775 25.23 6.55 6.03
N TYR A 776 24.47 5.97 5.08
CA TYR A 776 23.96 6.69 3.90
C TYR A 776 23.01 7.83 4.27
N PHE A 777 22.14 7.62 5.28
CA PHE A 777 21.22 8.66 5.73
C PHE A 777 21.94 9.85 6.38
N ASN A 778 22.92 9.60 7.25
CA ASN A 778 23.72 10.66 7.87
C ASN A 778 24.52 11.43 6.82
N GLN A 779 25.14 10.72 5.86
CA GLN A 779 25.84 11.37 4.75
C GLN A 779 24.88 12.25 3.94
N MET A 780 23.67 11.75 3.62
CA MET A 780 22.68 12.51 2.89
C MET A 780 22.27 13.79 3.61
N LEU A 781 22.06 13.75 4.94
CA LEU A 781 21.69 14.92 5.74
C LEU A 781 22.81 15.97 5.72
N SER A 782 24.06 15.57 5.98
CA SER A 782 25.21 16.47 5.94
C SER A 782 25.41 17.11 4.56
N GLU A 783 25.31 16.32 3.47
CA GLU A 783 25.37 16.85 2.11
C GLU A 783 24.20 17.78 1.76
N GLN A 784 23.02 17.51 2.33
CA GLN A 784 21.83 18.34 2.14
C GLN A 784 22.05 19.74 2.69
N ASP A 785 22.56 19.85 3.92
CA ASP A 785 22.79 21.13 4.58
C ASP A 785 23.85 21.95 3.82
N GLU A 786 24.95 21.31 3.40
CA GLU A 786 25.93 21.96 2.53
C GLU A 786 25.33 22.50 1.24
N LYS A 787 24.54 21.67 0.54
CA LYS A 787 23.89 22.05 -0.73
C LYS A 787 22.85 23.16 -0.57
N VAL A 788 22.09 23.15 0.53
CA VAL A 788 21.15 24.22 0.88
C VAL A 788 21.90 25.52 1.10
N LEU A 789 22.90 25.55 1.98
CA LEU A 789 23.67 26.75 2.28
C LEU A 789 24.41 27.29 1.05
N LYS A 790 25.08 26.42 0.31
CA LYS A 790 25.76 26.80 -0.93
C LYS A 790 24.83 27.43 -1.96
N THR A 791 23.61 26.90 -2.06
CA THR A 791 22.60 27.44 -2.96
C THR A 791 22.07 28.77 -2.45
N LEU A 792 21.77 28.88 -1.16
CA LEU A 792 21.24 30.10 -0.54
C LEU A 792 22.25 31.24 -0.59
N PHE A 793 23.51 31.00 -0.28
CA PHE A 793 24.55 32.06 -0.29
C PHE A 793 24.91 32.51 -1.71
N ASN A 794 24.78 31.66 -2.72
CA ASN A 794 25.01 32.00 -4.13
C ASN A 794 23.76 32.51 -4.85
N LEU A 795 22.58 32.52 -4.21
CA LEU A 795 21.33 32.91 -4.84
C LEU A 795 21.27 34.44 -5.05
N GLU A 796 21.00 34.90 -6.25
CA GLU A 796 20.62 36.29 -6.57
C GLU A 796 19.18 36.31 -7.09
N LEU A 797 18.34 37.14 -6.46
CA LEU A 797 16.96 37.32 -6.85
C LEU A 797 16.85 38.48 -7.83
N ILE A 798 16.32 38.23 -9.02
CA ILE A 798 16.07 39.23 -10.05
C ILE A 798 14.58 39.50 -10.12
N ALA A 799 14.13 40.69 -9.82
CA ALA A 799 12.75 41.10 -10.00
C ALA A 799 12.46 41.24 -11.51
N SER A 800 11.61 40.41 -12.06
CA SER A 800 11.06 40.62 -13.40
C SER A 800 9.83 41.51 -13.31
N ASN A 801 9.68 42.46 -14.21
CA ASN A 801 8.54 43.41 -14.27
C ASN A 801 7.20 42.76 -14.66
N GLU A 802 7.13 41.45 -14.71
CA GLU A 802 5.88 40.69 -14.87
C GLU A 802 5.75 39.76 -13.65
N ASP A 803 4.58 39.69 -13.08
CA ASP A 803 4.18 38.98 -11.85
C ASP A 803 4.63 37.49 -11.68
N ARG A 804 5.78 37.12 -12.18
CA ARG A 804 6.39 35.80 -12.03
C ARG A 804 7.85 35.91 -11.61
N THR A 805 8.10 35.73 -10.32
CA THR A 805 9.45 35.55 -9.76
C THR A 805 10.08 34.27 -10.32
N VAL A 806 11.05 34.41 -11.22
CA VAL A 806 11.85 33.28 -11.73
C VAL A 806 13.17 33.26 -10.93
N VAL A 807 13.39 32.21 -10.16
CA VAL A 807 14.68 31.94 -9.51
C VAL A 807 15.65 31.43 -10.58
N LYS A 808 16.61 32.27 -11.00
CA LYS A 808 17.70 31.82 -11.89
C LYS A 808 18.89 31.40 -11.06
N LYS A 809 19.26 30.14 -11.15
CA LYS A 809 20.53 29.60 -10.66
C LYS A 809 21.62 30.03 -11.64
N ILE A 810 22.59 30.81 -11.19
CA ILE A 810 23.80 31.05 -11.98
C ILE A 810 24.71 29.84 -11.71
N ASP A 811 24.66 28.87 -12.61
CA ASP A 811 25.61 27.76 -12.59
C ASP A 811 26.84 28.19 -13.40
N PRO A 812 28.05 28.26 -12.83
CA PRO A 812 29.26 28.68 -13.54
C PRO A 812 29.64 27.74 -14.69
N LYS A 813 28.93 26.62 -14.87
CA LYS A 813 29.13 25.67 -15.97
C LYS A 813 28.08 25.69 -17.08
N ASN A 814 26.96 26.40 -16.92
CA ASN A 814 25.96 26.59 -17.98
C ASN A 814 26.08 27.94 -18.64
N ILE A 815 27.20 28.17 -19.28
CA ILE A 815 27.21 29.02 -20.46
C ILE A 815 26.43 28.25 -21.51
N VAL A 816 25.15 28.64 -21.71
CA VAL A 816 24.41 28.22 -22.89
C VAL A 816 25.24 28.63 -24.09
N THR A 817 25.96 27.69 -24.60
CA THR A 817 26.62 27.87 -25.88
C THR A 817 25.48 28.01 -26.90
N LYS A 818 25.09 29.28 -27.17
CA LYS A 818 24.51 29.61 -28.49
C LYS A 818 25.41 28.85 -29.43
N LYS A 819 24.86 27.93 -30.22
CA LYS A 819 25.62 27.25 -31.28
C LYS A 819 26.18 28.35 -32.17
N ILE A 820 27.46 28.69 -31.96
CA ILE A 820 28.17 29.72 -32.69
C ILE A 820 28.39 29.14 -34.09
N GLY A 821 27.91 29.83 -35.08
CA GLY A 821 28.10 29.42 -36.46
C GLY A 821 29.60 29.31 -36.78
N ARG A 822 30.04 28.29 -37.51
CA ARG A 822 31.45 28.02 -37.86
C ARG A 822 32.19 29.23 -38.39
N ASN A 823 31.49 30.21 -39.02
CA ASN A 823 32.04 31.42 -39.61
C ASN A 823 31.92 32.69 -38.76
N GLU A 824 31.29 32.62 -37.60
CA GLU A 824 31.16 33.75 -36.65
C GLU A 824 32.47 34.04 -35.92
N PRO A 825 32.69 35.28 -35.42
CA PRO A 825 33.86 35.61 -34.61
C PRO A 825 33.96 34.76 -33.38
N CYS A 826 35.16 34.29 -33.04
CA CYS A 826 35.38 33.45 -31.86
C CYS A 826 35.18 34.29 -30.59
N PRO A 827 34.36 33.78 -29.61
CA PRO A 827 34.04 34.51 -28.39
C PRO A 827 35.26 34.71 -27.46
N CYS A 828 36.42 34.13 -27.79
CA CYS A 828 37.67 34.37 -27.06
C CYS A 828 38.31 35.74 -27.31
N GLY A 829 37.72 36.58 -28.14
CA GLY A 829 38.25 37.93 -28.44
C GLY A 829 39.48 37.97 -29.39
N SER A 830 39.89 36.84 -29.97
CA SER A 830 41.06 36.73 -30.85
C SER A 830 40.88 37.35 -32.24
N GLY A 831 39.68 37.83 -32.62
CA GLY A 831 39.34 38.35 -33.93
C GLY A 831 39.27 37.29 -35.04
N LYS A 832 39.55 36.03 -34.77
CA LYS A 832 39.49 34.91 -35.73
C LYS A 832 38.11 34.28 -35.75
N LYS A 833 37.74 33.65 -36.91
CA LYS A 833 36.49 32.90 -37.03
C LYS A 833 36.51 31.65 -36.09
N TYR A 834 35.37 31.26 -35.54
CA TYR A 834 35.27 30.15 -34.59
C TYR A 834 35.95 28.86 -35.11
N LYS A 835 35.73 28.52 -36.39
CA LYS A 835 36.31 27.33 -37.05
C LYS A 835 37.85 27.34 -37.13
N THR A 836 38.52 28.54 -37.03
CA THR A 836 39.97 28.66 -37.10
C THR A 836 40.61 28.98 -35.77
N CYS A 837 39.81 28.93 -34.66
CA CYS A 837 40.29 29.24 -33.31
C CYS A 837 39.95 28.11 -32.34
N HIS A 838 38.70 28.01 -31.93
CA HIS A 838 38.21 26.99 -30.92
C HIS A 838 37.18 26.02 -31.53
N GLY A 839 36.91 26.03 -32.79
CA GLY A 839 35.98 25.18 -33.51
C GLY A 839 36.61 24.07 -34.37
N ASN A 840 37.89 23.75 -34.12
CA ASN A 840 38.55 22.58 -34.73
C ASN A 840 38.24 21.32 -33.94
#